data_e38eaf5242031465db1bb629c1a8703e
#
_entry.id   e38eaf5242031465db1bb629c1a8703e
#
_cell.length_a   1.000
_cell.length_b   1.000
_cell.length_c   1.000
_cell.angle_alpha   90.00
_cell.angle_beta   90.00
_cell.angle_gamma   90.00
#
_symmetry.space_group_name_H-M   'P 1'
#
loop_
_entity.id
_entity.type
_entity.pdbx_description
1 polymer ?
#
loop_
_entity_poly.entity_id
_entity_poly.type
_entity_poly.pdbx_seq_one_letter_code
_entity_poly.pdbx_strand_id
1 'polypeptide(L)'
;MSSLKQFIRNVRAAKTIADERAVVQKESAAIRASFREESHDSNVRRNNVAKLLYLFTLGERTHFGQIECLKLLASPRFADKRLGYLGTMLLLDENQEVLTLVTNSLKNDLNHPNQYIVGLALCTLGNIASIEMSRDLFPEVETILSSANPYIRRKAAICAMRICRKVPDLQEHFFEKAKMLLSDRNHGVLICGLTLVTSMCEADEEEGDELGVIEMFKTLTPHLVKMLKSLSASGYTPEHDVNGITDPFLQVKILRLLRVFGRGDAQTSEQINDILAQVATNTDSSKNVGNSILYEAVLTILDIEADSGLRVLGVNILGKFLSNRDNNIRYVALNTLIKVVAVEPNAVQRHRNTILDCLRDPDISIRRRALDLSFTLINEQNVRVLIRELLSFLEVADTEFKPIMTTQIGIAADRFAPNKRWHIDTMLRVLKLAGNYVKEQILASFVRLVANTPDLQTYTVQKLYASLKDDITQEGLTLAGSWAIGEYGDALLRGGQYEEEELVKDIKESDIVDLFGTILNSNYAGQIVTEYIITAAMKLTTRLSDAAQVERLRRLMLSHQTHLDVEIQQRAVEYGNLFAFDQIRRGVLEKMPPPEIRESQRVLGEATTKSKRTSKIAAKKKPSQTGTPPPGGAPTHPAYNKNDLSIMFQVQRSGSTALILARFRNTSNFDHLSNVTLQAAVPKSQKLQLQAISNGELDGGQEATQQMRVAAVSGALPPKLRLRLKIGYQKNGENVQEQVDWSEPS
;
A
#
# COMPACT_ATOMS: atom_id res chain seq x y z
N MET A 1 22.29 7.02 48.39
CA MET A 1 21.60 6.70 47.13
C MET A 1 21.93 5.29 46.63
N SER A 2 20.97 4.57 46.12
CA SER A 2 21.20 3.23 45.54
C SER A 2 22.10 3.30 44.30
N SER A 3 22.91 2.25 44.07
CA SER A 3 23.62 2.14 42.79
C SER A 3 22.67 1.69 41.69
N LEU A 4 23.00 1.97 40.41
CA LEU A 4 22.23 1.44 39.26
C LEU A 4 22.00 -0.09 39.39
N LYS A 5 23.06 -0.83 39.80
CA LYS A 5 22.98 -2.28 39.98
C LYS A 5 21.95 -2.70 41.04
N GLN A 6 21.87 -1.94 42.14
CA GLN A 6 20.89 -2.18 43.20
C GLN A 6 19.47 -1.84 42.71
N PHE A 7 19.32 -0.75 41.98
CA PHE A 7 18.02 -0.35 41.41
C PHE A 7 17.48 -1.43 40.45
N ILE A 8 18.32 -1.91 39.51
CA ILE A 8 17.94 -3.00 38.60
C ILE A 8 17.53 -4.27 39.37
N ARG A 9 18.24 -4.62 40.44
CA ARG A 9 17.88 -5.77 41.28
C ARG A 9 16.52 -5.58 41.92
N ASN A 10 16.24 -4.39 42.45
CA ASN A 10 14.98 -4.09 43.13
C ASN A 10 13.80 -4.19 42.17
N VAL A 11 13.94 -3.66 40.95
CA VAL A 11 12.92 -3.76 39.88
C VAL A 11 12.66 -5.22 39.48
N ARG A 12 13.73 -5.99 39.29
CA ARG A 12 13.61 -7.42 38.93
C ARG A 12 13.11 -8.31 40.08
N ALA A 13 13.21 -7.87 41.30
CA ALA A 13 12.73 -8.60 42.48
C ALA A 13 11.22 -8.32 42.74
N ALA A 14 10.62 -7.32 42.09
CA ALA A 14 9.20 -7.02 42.23
C ALA A 14 8.36 -8.20 41.71
N LYS A 15 7.37 -8.62 42.51
CA LYS A 15 6.52 -9.77 42.18
C LYS A 15 5.24 -9.35 41.45
N THR A 16 4.83 -8.11 41.61
CA THR A 16 3.63 -7.54 40.99
C THR A 16 3.98 -6.27 40.25
N ILE A 17 3.13 -5.90 39.27
CA ILE A 17 3.24 -4.63 38.53
C ILE A 17 3.15 -3.43 39.49
N ALA A 18 2.35 -3.54 40.57
CA ALA A 18 2.20 -2.51 41.57
C ALA A 18 3.51 -2.29 42.34
N ASP A 19 4.19 -3.36 42.77
CA ASP A 19 5.49 -3.30 43.44
C ASP A 19 6.56 -2.69 42.52
N GLU A 20 6.59 -3.09 41.27
CA GLU A 20 7.51 -2.55 40.26
C GLU A 20 7.30 -1.03 40.11
N ARG A 21 6.05 -0.58 39.91
CA ARG A 21 5.71 0.84 39.82
C ARG A 21 6.11 1.61 41.07
N ALA A 22 5.91 1.05 42.25
CA ALA A 22 6.29 1.69 43.52
C ALA A 22 7.82 1.89 43.60
N VAL A 23 8.61 0.89 43.22
CA VAL A 23 10.08 0.98 43.16
C VAL A 23 10.53 2.02 42.17
N VAL A 24 9.95 2.03 40.97
CA VAL A 24 10.24 2.97 39.88
C VAL A 24 9.92 4.41 40.25
N GLN A 25 8.74 4.67 40.83
CA GLN A 25 8.32 6.00 41.26
C GLN A 25 9.20 6.54 42.42
N LYS A 26 9.53 5.69 43.41
CA LYS A 26 10.44 6.05 44.50
C LYS A 26 11.83 6.46 44.00
N GLU A 27 12.39 5.69 43.07
CA GLU A 27 13.71 6.01 42.54
C GLU A 27 13.67 7.23 41.60
N SER A 28 12.63 7.39 40.78
CA SER A 28 12.40 8.59 39.97
C SER A 28 12.30 9.86 40.84
N ALA A 29 11.60 9.80 41.95
CA ALA A 29 11.51 10.92 42.91
C ALA A 29 12.89 11.23 43.54
N ALA A 30 13.65 10.21 43.91
CA ALA A 30 14.98 10.37 44.47
C ALA A 30 15.98 10.99 43.47
N ILE A 31 15.91 10.60 42.19
CA ILE A 31 16.73 11.18 41.12
C ILE A 31 16.37 12.65 40.91
N ARG A 32 15.07 13.00 40.88
CA ARG A 32 14.62 14.39 40.73
C ARG A 32 15.08 15.28 41.91
N ALA A 33 14.98 14.78 43.14
CA ALA A 33 15.49 15.48 44.30
C ALA A 33 16.99 15.74 44.22
N SER A 34 17.78 14.71 43.88
CA SER A 34 19.23 14.84 43.69
C SER A 34 19.64 15.81 42.59
N PHE A 35 18.88 15.91 41.50
CA PHE A 35 19.15 16.88 40.43
C PHE A 35 18.85 18.31 40.87
N ARG A 36 17.87 18.53 41.74
CA ARG A 36 17.57 19.85 42.30
C ARG A 36 18.60 20.33 43.34
N GLU A 37 19.21 19.42 44.08
CA GLU A 37 20.23 19.74 45.09
C GLU A 37 21.58 20.15 44.48
N GLU A 38 21.68 20.22 43.14
CA GLU A 38 22.89 20.62 42.40
C GLU A 38 24.17 20.00 42.92
N SER A 39 24.17 18.71 43.20
CA SER A 39 25.38 17.98 43.61
C SER A 39 26.51 18.21 42.60
N HIS A 40 27.60 18.81 43.04
CA HIS A 40 28.81 19.01 42.21
C HIS A 40 29.60 17.70 41.99
N ASP A 41 29.22 16.59 42.66
CA ASP A 41 29.85 15.28 42.48
C ASP A 41 29.44 14.64 41.13
N SER A 42 30.36 14.61 40.21
CA SER A 42 30.14 14.00 38.88
C SER A 42 29.84 12.50 38.96
N ASN A 43 30.26 11.78 40.01
CA ASN A 43 29.94 10.37 40.20
C ASN A 43 28.48 10.15 40.57
N VAL A 44 27.92 11.01 41.40
CA VAL A 44 26.50 10.99 41.78
C VAL A 44 25.66 11.31 40.54
N ARG A 45 26.00 12.37 39.81
CA ARG A 45 25.34 12.74 38.55
C ARG A 45 25.37 11.61 37.55
N ARG A 46 26.53 11.00 37.31
CA ARG A 46 26.69 9.85 36.41
C ARG A 46 25.81 8.66 36.81
N ASN A 47 25.75 8.30 38.11
CA ASN A 47 24.92 7.21 38.60
C ASN A 47 23.42 7.54 38.40
N ASN A 48 23.00 8.76 38.65
CA ASN A 48 21.62 9.17 38.48
C ASN A 48 21.19 9.24 37.02
N VAL A 49 22.05 9.71 36.11
CA VAL A 49 21.78 9.67 34.67
C VAL A 49 21.73 8.21 34.18
N ALA A 50 22.61 7.33 34.67
CA ALA A 50 22.53 5.91 34.31
C ALA A 50 21.22 5.25 34.74
N LYS A 51 20.71 5.59 35.94
CA LYS A 51 19.39 5.13 36.39
C LYS A 51 18.24 5.76 35.57
N LEU A 52 18.36 7.03 35.21
CA LEU A 52 17.42 7.72 34.36
C LEU A 52 17.27 7.04 32.98
N LEU A 53 18.39 6.63 32.38
CA LEU A 53 18.37 5.87 31.14
C LEU A 53 17.72 4.49 31.29
N TYR A 54 17.91 3.84 32.44
CA TYR A 54 17.19 2.61 32.73
C TYR A 54 15.68 2.86 32.91
N LEU A 55 15.27 3.94 33.56
CA LEU A 55 13.86 4.36 33.61
C LEU A 55 13.26 4.59 32.24
N PHE A 56 14.03 5.22 31.34
CA PHE A 56 13.63 5.40 29.93
C PHE A 56 13.38 4.07 29.22
N THR A 57 14.26 3.05 29.43
CA THR A 57 14.05 1.71 28.85
C THR A 57 12.83 0.97 29.41
N LEU A 58 12.34 1.36 30.60
CA LEU A 58 11.09 0.86 31.19
C LEU A 58 9.84 1.61 30.71
N GLY A 59 10.01 2.62 29.83
CA GLY A 59 8.90 3.41 29.28
C GLY A 59 8.47 4.60 30.15
N GLU A 60 9.26 4.96 31.17
CA GLU A 60 8.94 6.07 32.08
C GLU A 60 9.31 7.45 31.47
N ARG A 61 8.60 8.50 31.94
CA ARG A 61 8.89 9.89 31.51
C ARG A 61 10.18 10.41 32.15
N THR A 62 11.18 10.73 31.32
CA THR A 62 12.55 11.07 31.76
C THR A 62 13.02 12.46 31.32
N HIS A 63 12.15 13.30 30.77
CA HIS A 63 12.49 14.64 30.27
C HIS A 63 13.19 15.55 31.30
N PHE A 64 12.90 15.36 32.60
CA PHE A 64 13.48 16.13 33.69
C PHE A 64 15.01 15.98 33.83
N GLY A 65 15.62 15.02 33.17
CA GLY A 65 17.05 14.75 33.25
C GLY A 65 17.85 15.15 32.00
N GLN A 66 17.23 15.78 31.00
CA GLN A 66 17.90 16.17 29.75
C GLN A 66 19.09 17.07 29.99
N ILE A 67 18.95 18.14 30.81
CA ILE A 67 20.02 19.09 31.13
C ILE A 67 21.19 18.40 31.86
N GLU A 68 20.92 17.42 32.70
CA GLU A 68 21.95 16.68 33.41
C GLU A 68 22.79 15.78 32.47
N CYS A 69 22.19 15.27 31.38
CA CYS A 69 22.91 14.61 30.32
C CYS A 69 23.89 15.58 29.63
N LEU A 70 23.49 16.83 29.35
CA LEU A 70 24.34 17.84 28.74
C LEU A 70 25.49 18.26 29.66
N LYS A 71 25.26 18.37 30.98
CA LYS A 71 26.33 18.62 31.96
C LYS A 71 27.38 17.50 31.96
N LEU A 72 26.96 16.24 31.83
CA LEU A 72 27.89 15.09 31.70
C LEU A 72 28.63 15.10 30.36
N LEU A 73 27.98 15.47 29.28
CA LEU A 73 28.57 15.58 27.95
C LEU A 73 29.72 16.62 27.93
N ALA A 74 29.54 17.74 28.62
CA ALA A 74 30.57 18.78 28.76
C ALA A 74 31.74 18.39 29.67
N SER A 75 31.65 17.31 30.45
CA SER A 75 32.72 16.85 31.34
C SER A 75 33.99 16.44 30.57
N PRO A 76 35.21 16.69 31.09
CA PRO A 76 36.45 16.24 30.47
C PRO A 76 36.67 14.72 30.58
N ARG A 77 35.95 14.02 31.46
CA ARG A 77 36.10 12.58 31.67
C ARG A 77 35.38 11.78 30.58
N PHE A 78 36.07 10.86 29.92
CA PHE A 78 35.48 10.00 28.89
C PHE A 78 34.24 9.21 29.38
N ALA A 79 34.28 8.67 30.61
CA ALA A 79 33.17 7.91 31.17
C ALA A 79 31.90 8.74 31.35
N ASP A 80 32.03 10.00 31.70
CA ASP A 80 30.92 10.95 31.84
C ASP A 80 30.39 11.37 30.45
N LYS A 81 31.32 11.77 29.55
CA LYS A 81 30.97 12.07 28.17
C LYS A 81 30.18 10.95 27.48
N ARG A 82 30.66 9.71 27.62
CA ARG A 82 29.99 8.54 27.02
C ARG A 82 28.54 8.42 27.47
N LEU A 83 28.28 8.58 28.77
CA LEU A 83 26.94 8.50 29.31
C LEU A 83 26.10 9.73 28.94
N GLY A 84 26.70 10.94 28.95
CA GLY A 84 26.09 12.17 28.50
C GLY A 84 25.63 12.08 27.04
N TYR A 85 26.49 11.63 26.15
CA TYR A 85 26.15 11.41 24.73
C TYR A 85 25.05 10.37 24.54
N LEU A 86 25.11 9.24 25.27
CA LEU A 86 24.05 8.23 25.20
C LEU A 86 22.71 8.80 25.68
N GLY A 87 22.73 9.57 26.77
CA GLY A 87 21.54 10.25 27.29
C GLY A 87 20.98 11.28 26.30
N THR A 88 21.84 12.04 25.64
CA THR A 88 21.45 13.01 24.61
C THR A 88 20.76 12.31 23.45
N MET A 89 21.32 11.21 22.94
CA MET A 89 20.71 10.45 21.82
C MET A 89 19.36 9.82 22.17
N LEU A 90 19.14 9.43 23.43
CA LEU A 90 17.91 8.72 23.84
C LEU A 90 16.81 9.65 24.33
N LEU A 91 17.18 10.76 24.99
CA LEU A 91 16.21 11.62 25.69
C LEU A 91 15.90 12.92 24.95
N LEU A 92 16.69 13.31 23.95
CA LEU A 92 16.50 14.53 23.18
C LEU A 92 15.98 14.22 21.79
N ASP A 93 15.10 15.10 21.32
CA ASP A 93 14.56 15.10 19.94
C ASP A 93 15.22 16.24 19.15
N GLU A 94 15.36 16.04 17.84
CA GLU A 94 15.95 17.01 16.89
C GLU A 94 15.25 18.36 16.85
N ASN A 95 14.00 18.46 17.30
CA ASN A 95 13.19 19.69 17.30
C ASN A 95 13.30 20.49 18.59
N GLN A 96 14.08 20.04 19.58
CA GLN A 96 14.16 20.70 20.89
C GLN A 96 15.22 21.82 20.89
N GLU A 97 14.85 23.00 21.37
CA GLU A 97 15.75 24.16 21.49
C GLU A 97 17.00 23.88 22.34
N VAL A 98 16.90 22.93 23.28
CA VAL A 98 18.01 22.50 24.14
C VAL A 98 19.19 21.94 23.33
N LEU A 99 18.99 21.49 22.10
CA LEU A 99 20.05 20.99 21.21
C LEU A 99 21.05 22.07 20.81
N THR A 100 20.68 23.34 20.77
CA THR A 100 21.61 24.44 20.47
C THR A 100 22.77 24.49 21.48
N LEU A 101 22.51 24.08 22.73
CA LEU A 101 23.56 23.99 23.77
C LEU A 101 24.56 22.85 23.51
N VAL A 102 24.17 21.85 22.72
CA VAL A 102 25.03 20.70 22.39
C VAL A 102 25.98 21.01 21.25
N THR A 103 25.60 21.89 20.32
CA THR A 103 26.32 22.17 19.06
C THR A 103 27.80 22.57 19.33
N ASN A 104 28.05 23.49 20.25
CA ASN A 104 29.40 23.89 20.60
C ASN A 104 30.22 22.75 21.24
N SER A 105 29.59 21.93 22.08
CA SER A 105 30.28 20.80 22.69
C SER A 105 30.62 19.74 21.66
N LEU A 106 29.72 19.49 20.69
CA LEU A 106 29.97 18.59 19.56
C LEU A 106 31.11 19.12 18.68
N LYS A 107 31.13 20.39 18.36
CA LYS A 107 32.20 21.03 17.57
C LYS A 107 33.57 20.84 18.20
N ASN A 108 33.68 21.10 19.51
CA ASN A 108 34.93 20.91 20.26
C ASN A 108 35.34 19.41 20.30
N ASP A 109 34.38 18.50 20.47
CA ASP A 109 34.65 17.08 20.57
C ASP A 109 34.94 16.43 19.20
N LEU A 110 34.43 16.97 18.09
CA LEU A 110 34.81 16.56 16.74
C LEU A 110 36.27 16.84 16.42
N ASN A 111 36.85 17.90 17.02
CA ASN A 111 38.26 18.28 16.89
C ASN A 111 39.17 17.74 18.02
N HIS A 112 38.66 16.80 18.85
CA HIS A 112 39.38 16.31 19.99
C HIS A 112 40.47 15.27 19.58
N PRO A 113 41.66 15.27 20.23
CA PRO A 113 42.73 14.33 19.89
C PRO A 113 42.40 12.86 20.18
N ASN A 114 41.46 12.58 21.08
CA ASN A 114 41.03 11.23 21.40
C ASN A 114 39.98 10.73 20.39
N GLN A 115 40.35 9.75 19.58
CA GLN A 115 39.49 9.13 18.56
C GLN A 115 38.14 8.62 19.08
N TYR A 116 38.08 8.18 20.34
CA TYR A 116 36.83 7.64 20.93
C TYR A 116 35.84 8.75 21.28
N ILE A 117 36.34 9.94 21.67
CA ILE A 117 35.50 11.13 21.88
C ILE A 117 34.96 11.63 20.55
N VAL A 118 35.80 11.74 19.52
CA VAL A 118 35.36 12.07 18.14
C VAL A 118 34.29 11.08 17.67
N GLY A 119 34.52 9.78 17.92
CA GLY A 119 33.55 8.74 17.55
C GLY A 119 32.19 8.86 18.26
N LEU A 120 32.16 9.30 19.53
CA LEU A 120 30.93 9.57 20.26
C LEU A 120 30.19 10.78 19.67
N ALA A 121 30.91 11.86 19.41
CA ALA A 121 30.35 13.08 18.82
C ALA A 121 29.75 12.80 17.44
N LEU A 122 30.46 12.07 16.57
CA LEU A 122 29.96 11.65 15.25
C LEU A 122 28.72 10.75 15.35
N CYS A 123 28.70 9.80 16.28
CA CYS A 123 27.53 8.95 16.50
C CYS A 123 26.31 9.77 16.93
N THR A 124 26.51 10.72 17.84
CA THR A 124 25.42 11.55 18.36
C THR A 124 24.89 12.46 17.25
N LEU A 125 25.78 13.15 16.53
CA LEU A 125 25.40 13.98 15.41
C LEU A 125 24.65 13.17 14.33
N GLY A 126 25.13 11.98 14.01
CA GLY A 126 24.46 11.07 13.06
C GLY A 126 23.09 10.56 13.50
N ASN A 127 22.70 10.71 14.78
CA ASN A 127 21.38 10.29 15.27
C ASN A 127 20.41 11.47 15.46
N ILE A 128 20.89 12.62 15.97
CA ILE A 128 20.03 13.72 16.41
C ILE A 128 20.22 15.03 15.61
N ALA A 129 21.03 15.04 14.56
CA ALA A 129 21.28 16.26 13.78
C ALA A 129 19.96 16.88 13.28
N SER A 130 19.71 18.13 13.69
CA SER A 130 18.70 19.01 13.11
C SER A 130 19.26 19.64 11.82
N ILE A 131 18.41 20.38 11.08
CA ILE A 131 18.82 21.13 9.89
C ILE A 131 19.89 22.14 10.25
N GLU A 132 19.73 22.89 11.34
CA GLU A 132 20.68 23.90 11.80
C GLU A 132 22.01 23.28 12.20
N MET A 133 21.99 22.23 13.05
CA MET A 133 23.21 21.53 13.43
C MET A 133 23.94 20.93 12.23
N SER A 134 23.20 20.44 11.23
CA SER A 134 23.78 19.89 10.00
C SER A 134 24.52 20.97 9.22
N ARG A 135 23.95 22.17 9.08
CA ARG A 135 24.59 23.32 8.41
C ARG A 135 25.80 23.85 9.17
N ASP A 136 25.76 23.84 10.51
CA ASP A 136 26.84 24.33 11.34
C ASP A 136 28.05 23.42 11.42
N LEU A 137 27.84 22.11 11.36
CA LEU A 137 28.85 21.07 11.65
C LEU A 137 29.29 20.25 10.43
N PHE A 138 28.70 20.47 9.23
CA PHE A 138 29.12 19.71 8.05
C PHE A 138 30.59 19.91 7.67
N PRO A 139 31.24 21.10 7.84
CA PRO A 139 32.63 21.29 7.44
C PRO A 139 33.59 20.44 8.29
N GLU A 140 33.30 20.28 9.59
CA GLU A 140 34.06 19.41 10.47
C GLU A 140 33.95 17.96 10.04
N VAL A 141 32.70 17.49 9.72
CA VAL A 141 32.47 16.13 9.26
C VAL A 141 33.15 15.85 7.92
N GLU A 142 33.08 16.80 6.97
CA GLU A 142 33.78 16.71 5.67
C GLU A 142 35.29 16.53 5.86
N THR A 143 35.90 17.33 6.73
CA THR A 143 37.34 17.27 7.04
C THR A 143 37.69 15.90 7.65
N ILE A 144 36.88 15.41 8.57
CA ILE A 144 37.08 14.15 9.30
C ILE A 144 36.95 12.92 8.37
N LEU A 145 36.20 12.99 7.27
CA LEU A 145 36.13 11.93 6.26
C LEU A 145 37.50 11.62 5.63
N SER A 146 38.43 12.55 5.63
CA SER A 146 39.80 12.38 5.14
C SER A 146 40.79 11.93 6.24
N SER A 147 40.33 11.62 7.46
CA SER A 147 41.18 11.18 8.57
C SER A 147 41.96 9.92 8.23
N ALA A 148 43.23 9.83 8.69
CA ALA A 148 44.05 8.62 8.54
C ALA A 148 43.46 7.42 9.28
N ASN A 149 42.65 7.61 10.33
CA ASN A 149 42.08 6.55 11.15
C ASN A 149 40.79 5.97 10.53
N PRO A 150 40.75 4.68 10.15
CA PRO A 150 39.59 4.05 9.54
C PRO A 150 38.37 3.98 10.48
N TYR A 151 38.57 3.95 11.81
CA TYR A 151 37.47 4.00 12.77
C TYR A 151 36.71 5.32 12.67
N ILE A 152 37.43 6.43 12.57
CA ILE A 152 36.85 7.77 12.45
C ILE A 152 36.17 7.92 11.10
N ARG A 153 36.83 7.52 9.99
CA ARG A 153 36.22 7.59 8.64
C ARG A 153 34.89 6.86 8.55
N ARG A 154 34.78 5.65 9.15
CA ARG A 154 33.51 4.91 9.21
C ARG A 154 32.39 5.68 9.90
N LYS A 155 32.69 6.28 11.06
CA LYS A 155 31.72 7.07 11.82
C LYS A 155 31.32 8.32 11.09
N ALA A 156 32.29 9.01 10.47
CA ALA A 156 32.05 10.21 9.69
C ALA A 156 31.17 9.95 8.46
N ALA A 157 31.37 8.84 7.75
CA ALA A 157 30.55 8.46 6.60
C ALA A 157 29.07 8.26 6.96
N ILE A 158 28.78 7.60 8.08
CA ILE A 158 27.39 7.44 8.54
C ILE A 158 26.79 8.76 9.05
N CYS A 159 27.62 9.61 9.68
CA CYS A 159 27.18 10.95 10.07
C CYS A 159 26.88 11.82 8.85
N ALA A 160 27.73 11.82 7.82
CA ALA A 160 27.50 12.53 6.56
C ALA A 160 26.20 12.07 5.88
N MET A 161 25.88 10.77 5.91
CA MET A 161 24.61 10.25 5.40
C MET A 161 23.39 10.92 6.08
N ARG A 162 23.43 11.13 7.40
CA ARG A 162 22.36 11.84 8.13
C ARG A 162 22.27 13.29 7.70
N ILE A 163 23.41 13.98 7.57
CA ILE A 163 23.49 15.38 7.14
C ILE A 163 22.89 15.56 5.75
N CYS A 164 23.29 14.72 4.79
CA CYS A 164 22.78 14.75 3.42
C CYS A 164 21.26 14.52 3.36
N ARG A 165 20.72 13.62 4.19
CA ARG A 165 19.27 13.39 4.28
C ARG A 165 18.49 14.56 4.87
N LYS A 166 19.10 15.31 5.81
CA LYS A 166 18.46 16.46 6.45
C LYS A 166 18.57 17.73 5.61
N VAL A 167 19.66 17.89 4.90
CA VAL A 167 19.95 19.06 4.08
C VAL A 167 20.53 18.59 2.74
N PRO A 168 19.68 18.29 1.75
CA PRO A 168 20.10 17.80 0.43
C PRO A 168 21.11 18.73 -0.26
N ASP A 169 20.99 20.05 -0.11
CA ASP A 169 21.89 21.04 -0.68
C ASP A 169 23.37 20.84 -0.30
N LEU A 170 23.63 20.16 0.82
CA LEU A 170 25.00 19.88 1.27
C LEU A 170 25.62 18.63 0.64
N GLN A 171 24.89 17.85 -0.15
CA GLN A 171 25.39 16.62 -0.75
C GLN A 171 26.62 16.86 -1.63
N GLU A 172 26.64 17.92 -2.40
CA GLU A 172 27.73 18.26 -3.32
C GLU A 172 29.10 18.34 -2.62
N HIS A 173 29.14 18.85 -1.39
CA HIS A 173 30.38 18.94 -0.60
C HIS A 173 30.97 17.57 -0.25
N PHE A 174 30.13 16.53 -0.22
CA PHE A 174 30.56 15.18 0.16
C PHE A 174 30.93 14.29 -1.05
N PHE A 175 30.67 14.67 -2.30
CA PHE A 175 30.85 13.82 -3.47
C PHE A 175 32.28 13.30 -3.62
N GLU A 176 33.29 14.17 -3.60
CA GLU A 176 34.67 13.75 -3.76
C GLU A 176 35.16 12.89 -2.58
N LYS A 177 34.72 13.19 -1.37
CA LYS A 177 35.04 12.38 -0.19
C LYS A 177 34.37 11.00 -0.26
N ALA A 178 33.13 10.93 -0.75
CA ALA A 178 32.44 9.67 -0.96
C ALA A 178 33.14 8.79 -1.99
N LYS A 179 33.63 9.34 -3.11
CA LYS A 179 34.46 8.61 -4.08
C LYS A 179 35.74 8.04 -3.45
N MET A 180 36.41 8.83 -2.59
CA MET A 180 37.60 8.36 -1.87
C MET A 180 37.27 7.19 -0.94
N LEU A 181 36.13 7.23 -0.23
CA LEU A 181 35.69 6.13 0.64
C LEU A 181 35.41 4.83 -0.12
N LEU A 182 34.92 4.91 -1.36
CA LEU A 182 34.67 3.74 -2.22
C LEU A 182 35.96 3.10 -2.76
N SER A 183 37.10 3.77 -2.63
CA SER A 183 38.42 3.26 -3.02
C SER A 183 39.29 2.88 -1.79
N ASP A 184 38.72 2.86 -0.59
CA ASP A 184 39.43 2.54 0.65
C ASP A 184 39.80 1.05 0.72
N ARG A 185 40.94 0.75 1.39
CA ARG A 185 41.38 -0.64 1.61
C ARG A 185 40.65 -1.32 2.78
N ASN A 186 40.06 -0.55 3.68
CA ASN A 186 39.35 -1.07 4.84
C ASN A 186 37.88 -1.40 4.50
N HIS A 187 37.50 -2.65 4.57
CA HIS A 187 36.14 -3.13 4.25
C HIS A 187 35.05 -2.41 5.06
N GLY A 188 35.32 -2.10 6.33
CA GLY A 188 34.35 -1.37 7.16
C GLY A 188 34.15 0.07 6.69
N VAL A 189 35.18 0.72 6.10
CA VAL A 189 35.04 2.05 5.48
C VAL A 189 34.29 1.94 4.17
N LEU A 190 34.59 0.93 3.35
CA LEU A 190 33.86 0.63 2.12
C LEU A 190 32.37 0.45 2.36
N ILE A 191 31.99 -0.35 3.36
CA ILE A 191 30.55 -0.57 3.70
C ILE A 191 29.86 0.74 4.06
N CYS A 192 30.52 1.61 4.85
CA CYS A 192 29.95 2.90 5.22
C CYS A 192 29.90 3.87 4.03
N GLY A 193 30.92 3.89 3.19
CA GLY A 193 30.96 4.67 1.95
C GLY A 193 29.87 4.26 0.95
N LEU A 194 29.72 2.94 0.72
CA LEU A 194 28.64 2.37 -0.09
C LEU A 194 27.26 2.76 0.45
N THR A 195 27.09 2.74 1.78
CA THR A 195 25.82 3.13 2.41
C THR A 195 25.52 4.62 2.22
N LEU A 196 26.55 5.48 2.34
CA LEU A 196 26.42 6.92 2.08
C LEU A 196 26.01 7.18 0.61
N VAL A 197 26.76 6.64 -0.35
CA VAL A 197 26.49 6.83 -1.78
C VAL A 197 25.12 6.27 -2.17
N THR A 198 24.76 5.09 -1.70
CA THR A 198 23.42 4.51 -1.96
C THR A 198 22.33 5.45 -1.46
N SER A 199 22.51 6.02 -0.25
CA SER A 199 21.52 6.95 0.32
C SER A 199 21.41 8.26 -0.44
N MET A 200 22.54 8.79 -0.97
CA MET A 200 22.54 9.98 -1.82
C MET A 200 21.82 9.73 -3.14
N CYS A 201 22.11 8.62 -3.81
CA CYS A 201 21.46 8.24 -5.07
C CYS A 201 19.95 7.97 -4.89
N GLU A 202 19.55 7.30 -3.79
CA GLU A 202 18.13 7.05 -3.51
C GLU A 202 17.37 8.35 -3.21
N ALA A 203 18.01 9.33 -2.55
CA ALA A 203 17.40 10.63 -2.24
C ALA A 203 17.22 11.47 -3.51
N ASP A 204 18.24 11.56 -4.37
CA ASP A 204 18.18 12.28 -5.63
C ASP A 204 17.13 11.68 -6.59
N GLU A 205 17.02 10.34 -6.64
CA GLU A 205 15.97 9.64 -7.40
C GLU A 205 14.55 10.02 -6.90
N GLU A 206 14.36 10.17 -5.58
CA GLU A 206 13.09 10.57 -4.97
C GLU A 206 12.74 12.05 -5.28
N GLU A 207 13.73 12.93 -5.34
CA GLU A 207 13.58 14.36 -5.66
C GLU A 207 13.46 14.63 -7.17
N GLY A 208 13.78 13.68 -8.02
CA GLY A 208 13.59 13.77 -9.48
C GLY A 208 14.87 13.82 -10.29
N ASP A 209 16.01 13.39 -9.73
CA ASP A 209 17.33 13.33 -10.36
C ASP A 209 17.84 14.76 -10.76
N GLU A 210 17.63 15.71 -9.87
CA GLU A 210 17.97 17.11 -10.13
C GLU A 210 19.49 17.37 -10.10
N LEU A 211 20.23 16.65 -9.24
CA LEU A 211 21.67 16.83 -9.06
C LEU A 211 22.52 15.89 -9.96
N GLY A 212 21.92 14.91 -10.61
CA GLY A 212 22.62 13.94 -11.43
C GLY A 212 23.61 13.07 -10.64
N VAL A 213 23.31 12.80 -9.37
CA VAL A 213 24.19 12.06 -8.44
C VAL A 213 24.49 10.64 -8.97
N ILE A 214 23.50 9.99 -9.54
CA ILE A 214 23.63 8.63 -10.10
C ILE A 214 24.65 8.63 -11.23
N GLU A 215 24.56 9.57 -12.18
CA GLU A 215 25.48 9.67 -13.32
C GLU A 215 26.93 9.91 -12.87
N MET A 216 27.11 10.71 -11.82
CA MET A 216 28.43 11.01 -11.27
C MET A 216 29.11 9.77 -10.68
N PHE A 217 28.35 8.90 -9.97
CA PHE A 217 28.90 7.71 -9.34
C PHE A 217 28.91 6.47 -10.24
N LYS A 218 28.14 6.45 -11.33
CA LYS A 218 28.13 5.34 -12.34
C LYS A 218 29.53 5.05 -12.90
N THR A 219 30.38 6.05 -12.99
CA THR A 219 31.77 5.89 -13.44
C THR A 219 32.56 4.87 -12.60
N LEU A 220 32.11 4.57 -11.38
CA LEU A 220 32.72 3.60 -10.48
C LEU A 220 32.21 2.16 -10.68
N THR A 221 31.23 1.94 -11.56
CA THR A 221 30.67 0.59 -11.82
C THR A 221 31.73 -0.45 -12.14
N PRO A 222 32.73 -0.23 -13.04
CA PRO A 222 33.75 -1.24 -13.31
C PRO A 222 34.61 -1.58 -12.09
N HIS A 223 34.86 -0.58 -11.22
CA HIS A 223 35.62 -0.80 -9.97
C HIS A 223 34.82 -1.69 -9.00
N LEU A 224 33.53 -1.43 -8.82
CA LEU A 224 32.64 -2.20 -7.97
C LEU A 224 32.46 -3.65 -8.48
N VAL A 225 32.32 -3.83 -9.79
CA VAL A 225 32.25 -5.15 -10.43
C VAL A 225 33.53 -5.95 -10.19
N LYS A 226 34.71 -5.32 -10.36
CA LYS A 226 36.00 -5.95 -10.07
C LYS A 226 36.12 -6.34 -8.59
N MET A 227 35.69 -5.49 -7.68
CA MET A 227 35.71 -5.76 -6.24
C MET A 227 34.78 -6.92 -5.91
N LEU A 228 33.56 -6.95 -6.44
CA LEU A 228 32.62 -8.05 -6.23
C LEU A 228 33.14 -9.38 -6.76
N LYS A 229 33.80 -9.36 -7.93
CA LYS A 229 34.45 -10.53 -8.50
C LYS A 229 35.59 -11.07 -7.60
N SER A 230 36.38 -10.19 -7.00
CA SER A 230 37.44 -10.59 -6.04
C SER A 230 36.85 -11.18 -4.76
N LEU A 231 35.75 -10.61 -4.25
CA LEU A 231 35.06 -11.10 -3.05
C LEU A 231 34.33 -12.43 -3.28
N SER A 232 33.87 -12.70 -4.50
CA SER A 232 33.24 -13.99 -4.84
C SER A 232 34.23 -15.13 -4.96
N ALA A 233 35.55 -14.85 -5.05
CA ALA A 233 36.61 -15.84 -5.01
C ALA A 233 36.90 -16.24 -3.56
N SER A 234 36.86 -17.52 -3.25
CA SER A 234 37.13 -18.04 -1.90
C SER A 234 38.56 -17.73 -1.44
N GLY A 235 38.70 -17.30 -0.18
CA GLY A 235 40.01 -17.08 0.46
C GLY A 235 40.63 -15.70 0.21
N TYR A 236 39.91 -14.76 -0.43
CA TYR A 236 40.45 -13.43 -0.71
C TYR A 236 40.73 -12.60 0.55
N THR A 237 39.88 -12.64 1.56
CA THR A 237 40.06 -11.95 2.85
C THR A 237 39.57 -12.82 4.01
N PRO A 238 40.41 -13.68 4.54
CA PRO A 238 40.02 -14.62 5.63
C PRO A 238 39.51 -13.91 6.89
N GLU A 239 39.99 -12.71 7.17
CA GLU A 239 39.58 -11.90 8.33
C GLU A 239 38.09 -11.51 8.31
N HIS A 240 37.49 -11.45 7.13
CA HIS A 240 36.09 -11.08 6.92
C HIS A 240 35.23 -12.27 6.48
N ASP A 241 35.74 -13.48 6.56
CA ASP A 241 35.04 -14.70 6.18
C ASP A 241 33.95 -15.04 7.21
N VAL A 242 32.76 -15.32 6.72
CA VAL A 242 31.62 -15.77 7.51
C VAL A 242 31.11 -17.08 6.93
N ASN A 243 31.34 -18.18 7.65
CA ASN A 243 30.96 -19.53 7.22
C ASN A 243 31.51 -19.94 5.83
N GLY A 244 32.71 -19.53 5.48
CA GLY A 244 33.36 -19.85 4.20
C GLY A 244 32.91 -18.95 3.02
N ILE A 245 32.26 -17.83 3.32
CA ILE A 245 31.87 -16.78 2.32
C ILE A 245 32.58 -15.49 2.73
N THR A 246 33.33 -14.93 1.78
CA THR A 246 34.16 -13.75 2.03
C THR A 246 33.28 -12.49 2.08
N ASP A 247 33.33 -11.79 3.20
CA ASP A 247 32.66 -10.51 3.47
C ASP A 247 31.25 -10.38 2.84
N PRO A 248 30.26 -11.11 3.32
CA PRO A 248 28.92 -11.10 2.74
C PRO A 248 28.22 -9.74 2.88
N PHE A 249 28.55 -8.97 3.92
CA PHE A 249 27.97 -7.65 4.13
C PHE A 249 28.42 -6.66 3.07
N LEU A 250 29.70 -6.71 2.69
CA LEU A 250 30.23 -5.87 1.62
C LEU A 250 29.66 -6.28 0.26
N GLN A 251 29.56 -7.59 -0.02
CA GLN A 251 28.95 -8.09 -1.25
C GLN A 251 27.49 -7.60 -1.41
N VAL A 252 26.67 -7.71 -0.37
CA VAL A 252 25.27 -7.24 -0.38
C VAL A 252 25.18 -5.72 -0.63
N LYS A 253 26.08 -4.92 -0.01
CA LYS A 253 26.10 -3.47 -0.22
C LYS A 253 26.51 -3.07 -1.64
N ILE A 254 27.49 -3.77 -2.21
CA ILE A 254 27.90 -3.56 -3.61
C ILE A 254 26.74 -3.89 -4.56
N LEU A 255 26.09 -5.04 -4.39
CA LEU A 255 24.96 -5.48 -5.21
C LEU A 255 23.81 -4.44 -5.15
N ARG A 256 23.53 -3.91 -3.96
CA ARG A 256 22.50 -2.88 -3.78
C ARG A 256 22.83 -1.59 -4.54
N LEU A 257 24.05 -1.11 -4.47
CA LEU A 257 24.47 0.09 -5.21
C LEU A 257 24.47 -0.15 -6.74
N LEU A 258 24.95 -1.33 -7.19
CA LEU A 258 24.87 -1.71 -8.60
C LEU A 258 23.43 -1.76 -9.12
N ARG A 259 22.48 -2.19 -8.28
CA ARG A 259 21.04 -2.15 -8.60
C ARG A 259 20.55 -0.73 -8.86
N VAL A 260 20.97 0.24 -8.03
CA VAL A 260 20.60 1.65 -8.22
C VAL A 260 21.16 2.19 -9.53
N PHE A 261 22.42 1.86 -9.85
CA PHE A 261 23.07 2.31 -11.08
C PHE A 261 22.50 1.68 -12.35
N GLY A 262 22.10 0.42 -12.28
CA GLY A 262 21.57 -0.32 -13.44
C GLY A 262 20.08 -0.09 -13.71
N ARG A 263 19.35 0.56 -12.80
CA ARG A 263 17.92 0.77 -12.97
C ARG A 263 17.63 1.73 -14.12
N GLY A 264 16.96 1.21 -15.17
CA GLY A 264 16.59 1.98 -16.36
C GLY A 264 17.77 2.37 -17.27
N ASP A 265 18.95 1.77 -17.08
CA ASP A 265 20.13 1.98 -17.90
C ASP A 265 20.64 0.65 -18.48
N ALA A 266 20.44 0.45 -19.78
CA ALA A 266 20.84 -0.76 -20.50
C ALA A 266 22.35 -0.95 -20.54
N GLN A 267 23.14 0.14 -20.71
CA GLN A 267 24.60 0.08 -20.83
C GLN A 267 25.25 -0.37 -19.50
N THR A 268 24.81 0.22 -18.39
CA THR A 268 25.29 -0.19 -17.07
C THR A 268 24.81 -1.60 -16.72
N SER A 269 23.58 -1.97 -17.08
CA SER A 269 23.04 -3.31 -16.87
C SER A 269 23.85 -4.37 -17.59
N GLU A 270 24.27 -4.14 -18.84
CA GLU A 270 25.14 -5.05 -19.60
C GLU A 270 26.49 -5.27 -18.90
N GLN A 271 27.10 -4.23 -18.33
CA GLN A 271 28.35 -4.35 -17.58
C GLN A 271 28.21 -5.20 -16.30
N ILE A 272 27.03 -5.25 -15.73
CA ILE A 272 26.75 -5.93 -14.46
C ILE A 272 26.26 -7.38 -14.70
N ASN A 273 25.66 -7.70 -15.83
CA ASN A 273 25.01 -8.99 -16.10
C ASN A 273 25.95 -10.19 -15.85
N ASP A 274 27.18 -10.13 -16.32
CA ASP A 274 28.14 -11.23 -16.19
C ASP A 274 28.47 -11.53 -14.72
N ILE A 275 28.70 -10.51 -13.91
CA ILE A 275 29.03 -10.71 -12.49
C ILE A 275 27.81 -11.19 -11.72
N LEU A 276 26.60 -10.74 -12.05
CA LEU A 276 25.39 -11.24 -11.44
C LEU A 276 25.14 -12.71 -11.74
N ALA A 277 25.38 -13.15 -12.99
CA ALA A 277 25.32 -14.55 -13.36
C ALA A 277 26.33 -15.41 -12.56
N GLN A 278 27.57 -14.92 -12.39
CA GLN A 278 28.60 -15.59 -11.61
C GLN A 278 28.21 -15.70 -10.13
N VAL A 279 27.75 -14.61 -9.51
CA VAL A 279 27.30 -14.60 -8.11
C VAL A 279 26.09 -15.52 -7.92
N ALA A 280 25.11 -15.46 -8.81
CA ALA A 280 23.91 -16.29 -8.75
C ALA A 280 24.20 -17.79 -8.87
N THR A 281 25.25 -18.15 -9.61
CA THR A 281 25.61 -19.57 -9.86
C THR A 281 26.56 -20.13 -8.81
N ASN A 282 27.55 -19.33 -8.38
CA ASN A 282 28.67 -19.81 -7.56
C ASN A 282 28.41 -19.69 -6.05
N THR A 283 27.41 -18.89 -5.62
CA THR A 283 27.16 -18.71 -4.19
C THR A 283 26.47 -19.93 -3.57
N ASP A 284 27.00 -20.41 -2.45
CA ASP A 284 26.47 -21.57 -1.73
C ASP A 284 25.12 -21.24 -1.07
N SER A 285 24.06 -21.84 -1.58
CA SER A 285 22.68 -21.70 -1.08
C SER A 285 22.35 -22.58 0.14
N SER A 286 23.30 -23.40 0.60
CA SER A 286 23.10 -24.25 1.79
C SER A 286 23.12 -23.48 3.10
N LYS A 287 23.69 -22.26 3.09
CA LYS A 287 23.92 -21.42 4.26
C LYS A 287 23.09 -20.12 4.17
N ASN A 288 22.58 -19.64 5.30
CA ASN A 288 21.81 -18.40 5.38
C ASN A 288 22.56 -17.17 4.85
N VAL A 289 23.86 -17.14 5.06
CA VAL A 289 24.75 -16.08 4.56
C VAL A 289 24.76 -16.04 3.04
N GLY A 290 24.90 -17.21 2.40
CA GLY A 290 24.82 -17.33 0.94
C GLY A 290 23.44 -16.96 0.40
N ASN A 291 22.38 -17.37 1.09
CA ASN A 291 21.01 -16.99 0.75
C ASN A 291 20.78 -15.47 0.79
N SER A 292 21.45 -14.74 1.69
CA SER A 292 21.36 -13.28 1.75
C SER A 292 21.98 -12.61 0.52
N ILE A 293 23.13 -13.10 0.05
CA ILE A 293 23.78 -12.61 -1.17
C ILE A 293 22.92 -12.95 -2.39
N LEU A 294 22.45 -14.19 -2.49
CA LEU A 294 21.58 -14.63 -3.59
C LEU A 294 20.29 -13.82 -3.65
N TYR A 295 19.72 -13.51 -2.50
CA TYR A 295 18.53 -12.68 -2.43
C TYR A 295 18.76 -11.26 -2.98
N GLU A 296 19.85 -10.59 -2.56
CA GLU A 296 20.19 -9.27 -3.06
C GLU A 296 20.57 -9.30 -4.55
N ALA A 297 21.26 -10.35 -5.01
CA ALA A 297 21.56 -10.55 -6.43
C ALA A 297 20.26 -10.71 -7.26
N VAL A 298 19.30 -11.49 -6.77
CA VAL A 298 18.00 -11.65 -7.43
C VAL A 298 17.24 -10.33 -7.47
N LEU A 299 17.20 -9.55 -6.40
CA LEU A 299 16.58 -8.22 -6.41
C LEU A 299 17.25 -7.30 -7.44
N THR A 300 18.57 -7.38 -7.57
CA THR A 300 19.31 -6.60 -8.57
C THR A 300 18.94 -7.04 -9.99
N ILE A 301 18.95 -8.35 -10.26
CA ILE A 301 18.58 -8.92 -11.58
C ILE A 301 17.16 -8.49 -12.02
N LEU A 302 16.23 -8.38 -11.08
CA LEU A 302 14.84 -8.06 -11.38
C LEU A 302 14.57 -6.56 -11.53
N ASP A 303 15.42 -5.71 -10.94
CA ASP A 303 15.27 -4.25 -11.00
C ASP A 303 16.01 -3.61 -12.18
N ILE A 304 17.06 -4.27 -12.71
CA ILE A 304 17.86 -3.79 -13.85
C ILE A 304 17.30 -4.30 -15.19
N GLU A 305 17.83 -3.80 -16.30
CA GLU A 305 17.52 -4.30 -17.64
C GLU A 305 18.34 -5.57 -17.97
N ALA A 306 18.14 -6.62 -17.15
CA ALA A 306 18.84 -7.89 -17.31
C ALA A 306 18.31 -8.71 -18.50
N ASP A 307 19.16 -9.60 -19.03
CA ASP A 307 18.77 -10.57 -20.04
C ASP A 307 17.66 -11.51 -19.55
N SER A 308 16.81 -11.97 -20.46
CA SER A 308 15.71 -12.89 -20.12
C SER A 308 16.18 -14.17 -19.44
N GLY A 309 17.32 -14.72 -19.85
CA GLY A 309 17.94 -15.88 -19.21
C GLY A 309 18.33 -15.65 -17.77
N LEU A 310 18.89 -14.48 -17.49
CA LEU A 310 19.29 -14.09 -16.14
C LEU A 310 18.07 -13.85 -15.23
N ARG A 311 17.00 -13.25 -15.75
CA ARG A 311 15.72 -13.09 -15.02
C ARG A 311 15.11 -14.44 -14.67
N VAL A 312 15.09 -15.39 -15.61
CA VAL A 312 14.60 -16.76 -15.33
C VAL A 312 15.45 -17.44 -14.27
N LEU A 313 16.78 -17.26 -14.29
CA LEU A 313 17.69 -17.78 -13.25
C LEU A 313 17.32 -17.19 -11.87
N GLY A 314 17.07 -15.88 -11.78
CA GLY A 314 16.62 -15.21 -10.57
C GLY A 314 15.33 -15.80 -10.01
N VAL A 315 14.31 -16.01 -10.86
CA VAL A 315 13.05 -16.63 -10.45
C VAL A 315 13.24 -18.08 -10.00
N ASN A 316 14.13 -18.83 -10.64
CA ASN A 316 14.43 -20.21 -10.22
C ASN A 316 15.11 -20.27 -8.84
N ILE A 317 15.95 -19.28 -8.51
CA ILE A 317 16.54 -19.16 -7.15
C ILE A 317 15.44 -18.91 -6.12
N LEU A 318 14.48 -17.99 -6.40
CA LEU A 318 13.33 -17.79 -5.53
C LEU A 318 12.47 -19.06 -5.39
N GLY A 319 12.32 -19.83 -6.46
CA GLY A 319 11.67 -21.15 -6.43
C GLY A 319 12.37 -22.14 -5.47
N LYS A 320 13.71 -22.15 -5.46
CA LYS A 320 14.48 -22.95 -4.48
C LYS A 320 14.26 -22.45 -3.05
N PHE A 321 14.16 -21.12 -2.86
CA PHE A 321 13.89 -20.54 -1.54
C PHE A 321 12.52 -20.95 -1.00
N LEU A 322 11.51 -21.13 -1.84
CA LEU A 322 10.19 -21.63 -1.43
C LEU A 322 10.24 -23.03 -0.80
N SER A 323 11.23 -23.84 -1.20
CA SER A 323 11.44 -25.20 -0.68
C SER A 323 12.35 -25.22 0.55
N ASN A 324 12.78 -24.08 1.06
CA ASN A 324 13.66 -24.00 2.23
C ASN A 324 12.87 -24.30 3.52
N ARG A 325 13.57 -24.87 4.53
CA ARG A 325 12.98 -25.16 5.85
C ARG A 325 12.78 -23.91 6.71
N ASP A 326 13.52 -22.83 6.45
CA ASP A 326 13.44 -21.58 7.19
C ASP A 326 12.23 -20.74 6.69
N ASN A 327 11.31 -20.45 7.59
CA ASN A 327 10.12 -19.65 7.31
C ASN A 327 10.46 -18.23 6.79
N ASN A 328 11.55 -17.63 7.30
CA ASN A 328 11.97 -16.30 6.88
C ASN A 328 12.36 -16.28 5.40
N ILE A 329 13.08 -17.31 4.95
CA ILE A 329 13.51 -17.43 3.55
C ILE A 329 12.31 -17.66 2.66
N ARG A 330 11.36 -18.54 3.05
CA ARG A 330 10.11 -18.73 2.30
C ARG A 330 9.27 -17.46 2.22
N TYR A 331 9.11 -16.75 3.34
CA TYR A 331 8.39 -15.49 3.39
C TYR A 331 8.95 -14.44 2.44
N VAL A 332 10.28 -14.25 2.48
CA VAL A 332 10.98 -13.31 1.62
C VAL A 332 10.84 -13.69 0.14
N ALA A 333 10.92 -14.98 -0.19
CA ALA A 333 10.72 -15.48 -1.55
C ALA A 333 9.30 -15.18 -2.06
N LEU A 334 8.26 -15.50 -1.28
CA LEU A 334 6.87 -15.22 -1.63
C LEU A 334 6.64 -13.71 -1.86
N ASN A 335 7.14 -12.87 -0.94
CA ASN A 335 6.99 -11.42 -1.04
C ASN A 335 7.70 -10.84 -2.27
N THR A 336 8.83 -11.40 -2.66
CA THR A 336 9.55 -10.99 -3.86
C THR A 336 8.83 -11.47 -5.12
N LEU A 337 8.35 -12.71 -5.15
CA LEU A 337 7.60 -13.25 -6.27
C LEU A 337 6.33 -12.46 -6.59
N ILE A 338 5.64 -11.90 -5.57
CA ILE A 338 4.49 -11.00 -5.79
C ILE A 338 4.89 -9.80 -6.66
N LYS A 339 6.09 -9.25 -6.46
CA LYS A 339 6.59 -8.12 -7.28
C LYS A 339 7.01 -8.55 -8.68
N VAL A 340 7.54 -9.76 -8.79
CA VAL A 340 8.09 -10.32 -10.04
C VAL A 340 6.99 -10.76 -11.01
N VAL A 341 5.82 -11.16 -10.52
CA VAL A 341 4.70 -11.59 -11.38
C VAL A 341 4.34 -10.54 -12.43
N ALA A 342 4.47 -9.26 -12.11
CA ALA A 342 4.18 -8.18 -13.05
C ALA A 342 5.18 -8.11 -14.21
N VAL A 343 6.43 -8.58 -14.01
CA VAL A 343 7.52 -8.51 -14.99
C VAL A 343 7.67 -9.83 -15.75
N GLU A 344 7.69 -10.98 -15.03
CA GLU A 344 7.95 -12.31 -15.56
C GLU A 344 6.89 -13.34 -15.11
N PRO A 345 5.62 -13.17 -15.54
CA PRO A 345 4.53 -14.04 -15.07
C PRO A 345 4.74 -15.51 -15.41
N ASN A 346 5.28 -15.81 -16.59
CA ASN A 346 5.49 -17.18 -17.08
C ASN A 346 6.56 -17.93 -16.27
N ALA A 347 7.60 -17.25 -15.82
CA ALA A 347 8.64 -17.85 -15.00
C ALA A 347 8.08 -18.20 -13.62
N VAL A 348 7.26 -17.33 -13.02
CA VAL A 348 6.63 -17.57 -11.72
C VAL A 348 5.59 -18.69 -11.79
N GLN A 349 4.83 -18.80 -12.88
CA GLN A 349 3.86 -19.89 -13.10
C GLN A 349 4.48 -21.28 -13.01
N ARG A 350 5.76 -21.45 -13.32
CA ARG A 350 6.46 -22.76 -13.19
C ARG A 350 6.51 -23.23 -11.73
N HIS A 351 6.49 -22.32 -10.78
CA HIS A 351 6.54 -22.62 -9.34
C HIS A 351 5.15 -22.66 -8.69
N ARG A 352 4.06 -22.62 -9.48
CA ARG A 352 2.67 -22.59 -9.01
C ARG A 352 2.37 -23.65 -7.97
N ASN A 353 2.77 -24.89 -8.20
CA ASN A 353 2.45 -26.00 -7.28
C ASN A 353 3.10 -25.79 -5.90
N THR A 354 4.37 -25.39 -5.88
CA THR A 354 5.08 -25.07 -4.62
C THR A 354 4.44 -23.88 -3.89
N ILE A 355 3.93 -22.89 -4.63
CA ILE A 355 3.21 -21.74 -4.06
C ILE A 355 1.89 -22.20 -3.44
N LEU A 356 1.13 -23.06 -4.12
CA LEU A 356 -0.12 -23.64 -3.60
C LEU A 356 0.13 -24.52 -2.37
N ASP A 357 1.23 -25.27 -2.32
CA ASP A 357 1.62 -26.04 -1.14
C ASP A 357 1.86 -25.14 0.08
N CYS A 358 2.37 -23.92 -0.12
CA CYS A 358 2.54 -22.93 0.95
C CYS A 358 1.20 -22.45 1.57
N LEU A 359 0.06 -22.64 0.92
CA LEU A 359 -1.27 -22.37 1.52
C LEU A 359 -1.58 -23.31 2.70
N ARG A 360 -0.92 -24.47 2.77
CA ARG A 360 -1.08 -25.46 3.84
C ARG A 360 0.02 -25.37 4.90
N ASP A 361 0.85 -24.33 4.84
CA ASP A 361 1.93 -24.12 5.81
C ASP A 361 1.37 -23.88 7.22
N PRO A 362 2.01 -24.40 8.29
CA PRO A 362 1.60 -24.11 9.66
C PRO A 362 1.70 -22.63 10.03
N ASP A 363 2.61 -21.87 9.39
CA ASP A 363 2.81 -20.45 9.64
C ASP A 363 1.78 -19.59 8.88
N ILE A 364 1.00 -18.82 9.62
CA ILE A 364 -0.04 -17.93 9.08
C ILE A 364 0.52 -16.86 8.14
N SER A 365 1.74 -16.37 8.39
CA SER A 365 2.39 -15.35 7.55
C SER A 365 2.74 -15.89 6.18
N ILE A 366 3.18 -17.16 6.11
CA ILE A 366 3.44 -17.86 4.86
C ILE A 366 2.14 -18.09 4.10
N ARG A 367 1.09 -18.59 4.77
CA ARG A 367 -0.23 -18.81 4.13
C ARG A 367 -0.76 -17.51 3.53
N ARG A 368 -0.65 -16.38 4.24
CA ARG A 368 -1.11 -15.07 3.76
C ARG A 368 -0.38 -14.63 2.50
N ARG A 369 0.95 -14.72 2.48
CA ARG A 369 1.74 -14.35 1.31
C ARG A 369 1.54 -15.29 0.12
N ALA A 370 1.40 -16.59 0.39
CA ALA A 370 1.07 -17.56 -0.64
C ALA A 370 -0.31 -17.28 -1.26
N LEU A 371 -1.28 -16.89 -0.44
CA LEU A 371 -2.61 -16.50 -0.89
C LEU A 371 -2.57 -15.26 -1.79
N ASP A 372 -1.89 -14.18 -1.33
CA ASP A 372 -1.72 -12.95 -2.11
C ASP A 372 -1.08 -13.24 -3.48
N LEU A 373 -0.01 -14.06 -3.48
CA LEU A 373 0.68 -14.46 -4.71
C LEU A 373 -0.22 -15.32 -5.61
N SER A 374 -0.98 -16.25 -5.03
CA SER A 374 -1.89 -17.12 -5.80
C SER A 374 -2.94 -16.31 -6.56
N PHE A 375 -3.50 -15.27 -5.95
CA PHE A 375 -4.45 -14.38 -6.61
C PHE A 375 -3.80 -13.55 -7.73
N THR A 376 -2.57 -13.07 -7.54
CA THR A 376 -1.85 -12.32 -8.58
C THR A 376 -1.45 -13.18 -9.78
N LEU A 377 -1.35 -14.51 -9.60
CA LEU A 377 -1.05 -15.46 -10.67
C LEU A 377 -2.25 -15.83 -11.54
N ILE A 378 -3.47 -15.48 -11.14
CA ILE A 378 -4.69 -15.86 -11.90
C ILE A 378 -4.71 -15.10 -13.23
N ASN A 379 -4.96 -15.84 -14.29
CA ASN A 379 -5.18 -15.35 -15.64
C ASN A 379 -6.24 -16.20 -16.38
N GLU A 380 -6.60 -15.82 -17.59
CA GLU A 380 -7.62 -16.52 -18.40
C GLU A 380 -7.34 -18.01 -18.61
N GLN A 381 -6.06 -18.39 -18.70
CA GLN A 381 -5.66 -19.77 -19.00
C GLN A 381 -5.72 -20.70 -17.77
N ASN A 382 -5.44 -20.17 -16.58
CA ASN A 382 -5.28 -20.95 -15.35
C ASN A 382 -6.44 -20.78 -14.34
N VAL A 383 -7.35 -19.86 -14.57
CA VAL A 383 -8.42 -19.49 -13.65
C VAL A 383 -9.24 -20.71 -13.17
N ARG A 384 -9.54 -21.66 -14.06
CA ARG A 384 -10.31 -22.86 -13.69
C ARG A 384 -9.58 -23.73 -12.65
N VAL A 385 -8.28 -23.87 -12.81
CA VAL A 385 -7.46 -24.72 -11.93
C VAL A 385 -7.21 -24.02 -10.61
N LEU A 386 -6.75 -22.74 -10.66
CA LEU A 386 -6.42 -21.99 -9.46
C LEU A 386 -7.63 -21.71 -8.58
N ILE A 387 -8.75 -21.31 -9.16
CA ILE A 387 -9.98 -21.06 -8.39
C ILE A 387 -10.49 -22.36 -7.72
N ARG A 388 -10.36 -23.53 -8.37
CA ARG A 388 -10.70 -24.81 -7.74
C ARG A 388 -9.87 -25.06 -6.49
N GLU A 389 -8.56 -24.86 -6.55
CA GLU A 389 -7.66 -25.05 -5.41
C GLU A 389 -7.96 -24.01 -4.30
N LEU A 390 -8.22 -22.76 -4.69
CA LEU A 390 -8.57 -21.71 -3.74
C LEU A 390 -9.94 -21.97 -3.06
N LEU A 391 -10.92 -22.52 -3.77
CA LEU A 391 -12.19 -22.93 -3.17
C LEU A 391 -12.01 -24.10 -2.22
N SER A 392 -11.14 -25.06 -2.54
CA SER A 392 -10.81 -26.15 -1.62
C SER A 392 -10.09 -25.63 -0.37
N PHE A 393 -9.25 -24.61 -0.52
CA PHE A 393 -8.63 -23.95 0.63
C PHE A 393 -9.64 -23.10 1.43
N LEU A 394 -10.59 -22.42 0.78
CA LEU A 394 -11.66 -21.64 1.44
C LEU A 394 -12.50 -22.48 2.42
N GLU A 395 -12.72 -23.75 2.10
CA GLU A 395 -13.47 -24.67 2.95
C GLU A 395 -12.79 -24.89 4.32
N VAL A 396 -11.45 -25.00 4.31
CA VAL A 396 -10.63 -25.29 5.51
C VAL A 396 -9.94 -24.05 6.09
N ALA A 397 -10.06 -22.90 5.44
CA ALA A 397 -9.37 -21.67 5.82
C ALA A 397 -9.88 -21.10 7.15
N ASP A 398 -8.95 -20.51 7.91
CA ASP A 398 -9.29 -19.76 9.11
C ASP A 398 -10.23 -18.58 8.79
N THR A 399 -11.05 -18.19 9.74
CA THR A 399 -12.03 -17.10 9.60
C THR A 399 -11.40 -15.77 9.16
N GLU A 400 -10.15 -15.54 9.49
CA GLU A 400 -9.38 -14.34 9.11
C GLU A 400 -9.16 -14.23 7.60
N PHE A 401 -9.01 -15.35 6.89
CA PHE A 401 -8.78 -15.35 5.43
C PHE A 401 -10.07 -15.25 4.62
N LYS A 402 -11.20 -15.76 5.16
CA LYS A 402 -12.46 -15.88 4.42
C LYS A 402 -12.96 -14.58 3.77
N PRO A 403 -12.96 -13.40 4.45
CA PRO A 403 -13.42 -12.14 3.84
C PRO A 403 -12.56 -11.67 2.65
N ILE A 404 -11.25 -11.89 2.74
CA ILE A 404 -10.31 -11.54 1.66
C ILE A 404 -10.49 -12.51 0.50
N MET A 405 -10.58 -13.80 0.79
CA MET A 405 -10.72 -14.85 -0.22
C MET A 405 -12.01 -14.71 -1.02
N THR A 406 -13.15 -14.52 -0.36
CA THR A 406 -14.44 -14.34 -1.02
C THR A 406 -14.43 -13.14 -1.95
N THR A 407 -13.84 -12.03 -1.51
CA THR A 407 -13.68 -10.81 -2.31
C THR A 407 -12.80 -11.06 -3.53
N GLN A 408 -11.61 -11.64 -3.34
CA GLN A 408 -10.65 -11.86 -4.42
C GLN A 408 -11.11 -12.93 -5.42
N ILE A 409 -11.76 -14.01 -4.96
CA ILE A 409 -12.36 -15.00 -5.85
C ILE A 409 -13.47 -14.37 -6.69
N GLY A 410 -14.31 -13.52 -6.09
CA GLY A 410 -15.36 -12.80 -6.81
C GLY A 410 -14.77 -11.88 -7.90
N ILE A 411 -13.75 -11.10 -7.59
CA ILE A 411 -13.05 -10.22 -8.55
C ILE A 411 -12.38 -11.04 -9.67
N ALA A 412 -11.71 -12.14 -9.31
CA ALA A 412 -11.06 -13.00 -10.29
C ALA A 412 -12.07 -13.69 -11.23
N ALA A 413 -13.21 -14.11 -10.69
CA ALA A 413 -14.30 -14.69 -11.47
C ALA A 413 -14.93 -13.64 -12.41
N ASP A 414 -15.18 -12.42 -11.93
CA ASP A 414 -15.72 -11.33 -12.76
C ASP A 414 -14.79 -10.96 -13.92
N ARG A 415 -13.48 -10.99 -13.69
CA ARG A 415 -12.45 -10.59 -14.67
C ARG A 415 -12.07 -11.68 -15.66
N PHE A 416 -11.94 -12.94 -15.21
CA PHE A 416 -11.31 -14.01 -16.00
C PHE A 416 -12.24 -15.21 -16.26
N ALA A 417 -13.55 -15.11 -15.96
CA ALA A 417 -14.47 -16.22 -16.19
C ALA A 417 -14.48 -16.63 -17.65
N PRO A 418 -14.27 -17.91 -17.97
CA PRO A 418 -14.30 -18.42 -19.33
C PRO A 418 -15.70 -18.39 -19.95
N ASN A 419 -16.75 -18.53 -19.12
CA ASN A 419 -18.15 -18.38 -19.50
C ASN A 419 -19.01 -18.00 -18.28
N LYS A 420 -20.21 -17.51 -18.54
CA LYS A 420 -21.13 -17.04 -17.50
C LYS A 420 -21.60 -18.17 -16.57
N ARG A 421 -21.77 -19.39 -17.08
CA ARG A 421 -22.16 -20.55 -16.27
C ARG A 421 -21.09 -20.87 -15.22
N TRP A 422 -19.84 -20.95 -15.63
CA TRP A 422 -18.72 -21.18 -14.71
C TRP A 422 -18.61 -20.08 -13.64
N HIS A 423 -18.86 -18.84 -14.03
CA HIS A 423 -18.87 -17.70 -13.08
C HIS A 423 -19.97 -17.88 -12.02
N ILE A 424 -21.20 -18.20 -12.46
CA ILE A 424 -22.33 -18.47 -11.57
C ILE A 424 -22.02 -19.65 -10.63
N ASP A 425 -21.50 -20.76 -11.15
CA ASP A 425 -21.17 -21.94 -10.35
C ASP A 425 -20.07 -21.65 -9.31
N THR A 426 -19.09 -20.87 -9.69
CA THR A 426 -18.02 -20.41 -8.79
C THR A 426 -18.60 -19.58 -7.65
N MET A 427 -19.46 -18.60 -7.95
CA MET A 427 -20.07 -17.75 -6.94
C MET A 427 -21.04 -18.53 -6.04
N LEU A 428 -21.80 -19.47 -6.58
CA LEU A 428 -22.66 -20.36 -5.78
C LEU A 428 -21.83 -21.16 -4.76
N ARG A 429 -20.67 -21.68 -5.17
CA ARG A 429 -19.77 -22.38 -4.24
C ARG A 429 -19.21 -21.44 -3.17
N VAL A 430 -18.82 -20.21 -3.52
CA VAL A 430 -18.38 -19.21 -2.55
C VAL A 430 -19.48 -18.90 -1.54
N LEU A 431 -20.71 -18.68 -2.00
CA LEU A 431 -21.85 -18.39 -1.14
C LEU A 431 -22.18 -19.58 -0.21
N LYS A 432 -22.05 -20.81 -0.69
CA LYS A 432 -22.27 -22.03 0.12
C LYS A 432 -21.17 -22.23 1.17
N LEU A 433 -19.90 -22.00 0.84
CA LEU A 433 -18.76 -22.25 1.72
C LEU A 433 -18.49 -21.13 2.73
N ALA A 434 -18.76 -19.89 2.34
CA ALA A 434 -18.37 -18.71 3.12
C ALA A 434 -19.31 -17.50 2.91
N GLY A 435 -20.62 -17.74 2.76
CA GLY A 435 -21.62 -16.72 2.50
C GLY A 435 -21.65 -15.60 3.55
N ASN A 436 -21.38 -15.91 4.82
CA ASN A 436 -21.30 -14.96 5.92
C ASN A 436 -20.13 -13.95 5.79
N TYR A 437 -19.18 -14.19 4.89
CA TYR A 437 -18.01 -13.37 4.67
C TYR A 437 -18.01 -12.67 3.31
N VAL A 438 -19.08 -12.83 2.52
CA VAL A 438 -19.22 -12.18 1.22
C VAL A 438 -19.65 -10.73 1.40
N LYS A 439 -18.88 -9.80 0.86
CA LYS A 439 -19.22 -8.38 0.91
C LYS A 439 -20.39 -8.05 -0.01
N GLU A 440 -21.17 -7.03 0.39
CA GLU A 440 -22.32 -6.55 -0.37
C GLU A 440 -22.02 -6.26 -1.85
N GLN A 441 -20.86 -5.65 -2.14
CA GLN A 441 -20.43 -5.36 -3.51
C GLN A 441 -20.30 -6.61 -4.39
N ILE A 442 -19.80 -7.69 -3.82
CA ILE A 442 -19.66 -8.98 -4.53
C ILE A 442 -21.02 -9.63 -4.73
N LEU A 443 -21.89 -9.54 -3.72
CA LEU A 443 -23.27 -10.02 -3.81
C LEU A 443 -24.05 -9.25 -4.88
N ALA A 444 -23.93 -7.93 -4.91
CA ALA A 444 -24.56 -7.08 -5.93
C ALA A 444 -24.03 -7.38 -7.34
N SER A 445 -22.73 -7.67 -7.48
CA SER A 445 -22.15 -8.12 -8.77
C SER A 445 -22.75 -9.45 -9.23
N PHE A 446 -22.92 -10.40 -8.30
CA PHE A 446 -23.56 -11.68 -8.60
C PHE A 446 -25.02 -11.52 -9.02
N VAL A 447 -25.82 -10.74 -8.28
CA VAL A 447 -27.21 -10.41 -8.62
C VAL A 447 -27.29 -9.79 -10.02
N ARG A 448 -26.42 -8.84 -10.33
CA ARG A 448 -26.33 -8.22 -11.66
C ARG A 448 -25.97 -9.23 -12.75
N LEU A 449 -25.03 -10.15 -12.47
CA LEU A 449 -24.67 -11.22 -13.41
C LEU A 449 -25.89 -12.08 -13.76
N VAL A 450 -26.67 -12.50 -12.77
CA VAL A 450 -27.88 -13.32 -12.95
C VAL A 450 -28.95 -12.54 -13.74
N ALA A 451 -29.18 -11.27 -13.41
CA ALA A 451 -30.14 -10.42 -14.11
C ALA A 451 -29.80 -10.24 -15.60
N ASN A 452 -28.50 -10.12 -15.93
CA ASN A 452 -28.00 -9.95 -17.31
C ASN A 452 -27.79 -11.27 -18.07
N THR A 453 -28.24 -12.41 -17.54
CA THR A 453 -28.07 -13.72 -18.17
C THR A 453 -29.39 -14.51 -18.21
N PRO A 454 -30.34 -14.13 -19.08
CA PRO A 454 -31.68 -14.74 -19.12
C PRO A 454 -31.66 -16.26 -19.28
N ASP A 455 -30.72 -16.79 -20.09
CA ASP A 455 -30.62 -18.22 -20.40
C ASP A 455 -30.24 -19.08 -19.18
N LEU A 456 -29.60 -18.48 -18.17
CA LEU A 456 -29.16 -19.20 -16.96
C LEU A 456 -29.95 -18.84 -15.70
N GLN A 457 -31.02 -18.02 -15.79
CA GLN A 457 -31.84 -17.65 -14.64
C GLN A 457 -32.52 -18.86 -14.00
N THR A 458 -33.13 -19.73 -14.83
CA THR A 458 -33.77 -20.96 -14.34
C THR A 458 -32.76 -21.86 -13.66
N TYR A 459 -31.59 -22.06 -14.26
CA TYR A 459 -30.52 -22.86 -13.68
C TYR A 459 -30.08 -22.29 -12.32
N THR A 460 -29.82 -20.99 -12.29
CA THR A 460 -29.31 -20.30 -11.10
C THR A 460 -30.30 -20.33 -9.95
N VAL A 461 -31.59 -20.06 -10.21
CA VAL A 461 -32.61 -20.05 -9.15
C VAL A 461 -32.83 -21.45 -8.57
N GLN A 462 -32.77 -22.50 -9.40
CA GLN A 462 -32.90 -23.89 -8.94
C GLN A 462 -31.70 -24.30 -8.07
N LYS A 463 -30.47 -23.93 -8.46
CA LYS A 463 -29.26 -24.20 -7.66
C LYS A 463 -29.28 -23.45 -6.33
N LEU A 464 -29.70 -22.20 -6.34
CA LEU A 464 -29.84 -21.41 -5.11
C LEU A 464 -30.90 -21.97 -4.18
N TYR A 465 -32.05 -22.37 -4.73
CA TYR A 465 -33.11 -23.00 -3.94
C TYR A 465 -32.64 -24.31 -3.29
N ALA A 466 -31.99 -25.18 -4.06
CA ALA A 466 -31.43 -26.42 -3.54
C ALA A 466 -30.40 -26.18 -2.44
N SER A 467 -29.50 -25.22 -2.65
CA SER A 467 -28.48 -24.87 -1.66
C SER A 467 -29.07 -24.26 -0.39
N LEU A 468 -30.12 -23.43 -0.49
CA LEU A 468 -30.83 -22.87 0.66
C LEU A 468 -31.60 -23.92 1.45
N LYS A 469 -32.17 -24.90 0.75
CA LYS A 469 -32.85 -26.02 1.43
C LYS A 469 -31.90 -26.88 2.26
N ASP A 470 -30.62 -26.99 1.77
CA ASP A 470 -29.60 -27.74 2.49
C ASP A 470 -29.00 -26.95 3.66
N ASP A 471 -28.75 -25.63 3.48
CA ASP A 471 -28.07 -24.79 4.47
C ASP A 471 -28.61 -23.34 4.46
N ILE A 472 -29.28 -22.97 5.55
CA ILE A 472 -29.79 -21.60 5.78
C ILE A 472 -28.85 -20.75 6.64
N THR A 473 -27.71 -21.27 7.05
CA THR A 473 -26.79 -20.58 7.99
C THR A 473 -25.92 -19.51 7.34
N GLN A 474 -25.86 -19.52 6.01
CA GLN A 474 -25.03 -18.60 5.22
C GLN A 474 -25.85 -17.38 4.79
N GLU A 475 -25.61 -16.22 5.43
CA GLU A 475 -26.35 -14.98 5.18
C GLU A 475 -26.33 -14.58 3.70
N GLY A 476 -25.16 -14.49 3.06
CA GLY A 476 -25.03 -14.09 1.65
C GLY A 476 -25.75 -15.06 0.69
N LEU A 477 -25.79 -16.38 1.02
CA LEU A 477 -26.54 -17.35 0.25
C LEU A 477 -28.05 -17.10 0.40
N THR A 478 -28.51 -16.79 1.61
CA THR A 478 -29.91 -16.49 1.90
C THR A 478 -30.36 -15.22 1.20
N LEU A 479 -29.53 -14.17 1.18
CA LEU A 479 -29.84 -12.92 0.46
C LEU A 479 -29.95 -13.14 -1.05
N ALA A 480 -28.93 -13.79 -1.65
CA ALA A 480 -28.93 -14.09 -3.08
C ALA A 480 -30.10 -15.01 -3.49
N GLY A 481 -30.33 -16.05 -2.68
CA GLY A 481 -31.40 -17.01 -2.93
C GLY A 481 -32.80 -16.42 -2.78
N SER A 482 -33.04 -15.64 -1.73
CA SER A 482 -34.33 -14.97 -1.51
C SER A 482 -34.62 -13.97 -2.64
N TRP A 483 -33.63 -13.19 -3.05
CA TRP A 483 -33.76 -12.28 -4.18
C TRP A 483 -34.10 -13.04 -5.47
N ALA A 484 -33.34 -14.09 -5.81
CA ALA A 484 -33.53 -14.85 -7.04
C ALA A 484 -34.89 -15.59 -7.06
N ILE A 485 -35.30 -16.20 -5.94
CA ILE A 485 -36.61 -16.86 -5.80
C ILE A 485 -37.75 -15.82 -5.95
N GLY A 486 -37.64 -14.66 -5.33
CA GLY A 486 -38.62 -13.61 -5.46
C GLY A 486 -38.73 -13.08 -6.89
N GLU A 487 -37.62 -12.92 -7.61
CA GLU A 487 -37.62 -12.38 -8.98
C GLU A 487 -37.98 -13.41 -10.05
N TYR A 488 -37.52 -14.67 -9.90
CA TYR A 488 -37.63 -15.74 -10.88
C TYR A 488 -38.40 -16.97 -10.36
N GLY A 489 -39.33 -16.78 -9.41
CA GLY A 489 -40.12 -17.89 -8.83
C GLY A 489 -40.94 -18.64 -9.87
N ASP A 490 -41.43 -17.96 -10.93
CA ASP A 490 -42.10 -18.58 -12.06
C ASP A 490 -41.16 -19.54 -12.86
N ALA A 491 -39.90 -19.15 -13.03
CA ALA A 491 -38.88 -19.96 -13.69
C ALA A 491 -38.49 -21.19 -12.80
N LEU A 492 -38.45 -21.00 -11.48
CA LEU A 492 -38.17 -22.07 -10.52
C LEU A 492 -39.23 -23.17 -10.60
N LEU A 493 -40.52 -22.81 -10.67
CA LEU A 493 -41.63 -23.73 -10.74
C LEU A 493 -41.76 -24.47 -12.10
N ARG A 494 -41.46 -23.75 -13.19
CA ARG A 494 -41.47 -24.34 -14.54
C ARG A 494 -40.39 -25.39 -14.74
N GLY A 495 -39.27 -25.27 -13.99
CA GLY A 495 -38.12 -26.14 -14.17
C GLY A 495 -37.45 -25.98 -15.53
N GLY A 496 -36.31 -26.67 -15.71
CA GLY A 496 -35.56 -26.70 -16.97
C GLY A 496 -34.71 -27.97 -17.01
N GLN A 497 -34.58 -28.61 -18.20
CA GLN A 497 -33.61 -29.67 -18.41
C GLN A 497 -32.27 -29.03 -18.83
N TYR A 498 -31.25 -29.23 -18.03
CA TYR A 498 -29.86 -28.93 -18.39
C TYR A 498 -29.14 -30.27 -18.58
N GLU A 499 -28.36 -30.38 -19.67
CA GLU A 499 -27.88 -31.66 -20.22
C GLU A 499 -27.02 -32.52 -19.27
N GLU A 500 -26.54 -32.00 -18.17
CA GLU A 500 -25.56 -32.68 -17.31
C GLU A 500 -25.94 -32.84 -15.82
N GLU A 501 -27.05 -32.27 -15.34
CA GLU A 501 -27.45 -32.35 -13.94
C GLU A 501 -28.95 -32.50 -13.77
N GLU A 502 -29.38 -33.50 -12.97
CA GLU A 502 -30.74 -33.58 -12.48
C GLU A 502 -31.01 -32.42 -11.50
N LEU A 503 -31.60 -31.35 -12.00
CA LEU A 503 -32.18 -30.33 -11.17
C LEU A 503 -33.46 -30.83 -10.54
N VAL A 504 -33.79 -30.33 -9.33
CA VAL A 504 -34.99 -30.78 -8.60
C VAL A 504 -36.23 -30.61 -9.48
N LYS A 505 -36.84 -31.72 -9.92
CA LYS A 505 -37.88 -31.69 -10.96
C LYS A 505 -39.26 -31.27 -10.46
N ASP A 506 -39.57 -31.42 -9.18
CA ASP A 506 -40.92 -31.21 -8.63
C ASP A 506 -40.90 -30.26 -7.42
N ILE A 507 -40.68 -28.99 -7.66
CA ILE A 507 -40.79 -27.94 -6.63
C ILE A 507 -42.25 -27.46 -6.62
N LYS A 508 -42.94 -27.63 -5.49
CA LYS A 508 -44.31 -27.13 -5.29
C LYS A 508 -44.27 -25.70 -4.75
N GLU A 509 -45.32 -24.92 -5.05
CA GLU A 509 -45.45 -23.55 -4.50
C GLU A 509 -45.45 -23.56 -2.97
N SER A 510 -46.02 -24.61 -2.32
CA SER A 510 -45.97 -24.83 -0.86
C SER A 510 -44.52 -24.86 -0.33
N ASP A 511 -43.63 -25.56 -1.06
CA ASP A 511 -42.24 -25.78 -0.60
C ASP A 511 -41.44 -24.46 -0.52
N ILE A 512 -41.72 -23.55 -1.43
CA ILE A 512 -41.12 -22.21 -1.43
C ILE A 512 -41.59 -21.39 -0.22
N VAL A 513 -42.91 -21.45 0.06
CA VAL A 513 -43.51 -20.73 1.21
C VAL A 513 -43.02 -21.32 2.53
N ASP A 514 -42.89 -22.64 2.61
CA ASP A 514 -42.36 -23.34 3.78
C ASP A 514 -40.89 -22.99 4.02
N LEU A 515 -40.08 -22.91 2.97
CA LEU A 515 -38.70 -22.49 3.06
C LEU A 515 -38.57 -21.08 3.65
N PHE A 516 -39.32 -20.10 3.14
CA PHE A 516 -39.31 -18.73 3.67
C PHE A 516 -39.79 -18.67 5.13
N GLY A 517 -40.84 -19.42 5.46
CA GLY A 517 -41.31 -19.58 6.83
C GLY A 517 -40.24 -20.16 7.76
N THR A 518 -39.50 -21.18 7.30
CA THR A 518 -38.41 -21.80 8.04
C THR A 518 -37.28 -20.81 8.29
N ILE A 519 -36.86 -20.05 7.28
CA ILE A 519 -35.79 -19.06 7.43
C ILE A 519 -36.19 -17.95 8.41
N LEU A 520 -37.41 -17.38 8.27
CA LEU A 520 -37.88 -16.29 9.16
C LEU A 520 -38.06 -16.73 10.62
N ASN A 521 -38.36 -18.02 10.87
CA ASN A 521 -38.46 -18.56 12.21
C ASN A 521 -37.13 -19.07 12.77
N SER A 522 -36.05 -18.99 12.00
CA SER A 522 -34.71 -19.41 12.43
C SER A 522 -33.97 -18.29 13.16
N ASN A 523 -32.93 -18.67 13.92
CA ASN A 523 -32.04 -17.73 14.58
C ASN A 523 -31.11 -16.97 13.57
N TYR A 524 -31.16 -17.33 12.30
CA TYR A 524 -30.37 -16.71 11.21
C TYR A 524 -31.14 -15.60 10.47
N ALA A 525 -32.38 -15.35 10.83
CA ALA A 525 -33.20 -14.26 10.31
C ALA A 525 -32.75 -12.90 10.92
N GLY A 526 -31.61 -12.40 10.51
CA GLY A 526 -31.20 -11.03 10.82
C GLY A 526 -32.10 -9.99 10.13
N GLN A 527 -31.91 -8.71 10.48
CA GLN A 527 -32.68 -7.60 9.91
C GLN A 527 -32.68 -7.64 8.37
N ILE A 528 -31.50 -7.64 7.75
CA ILE A 528 -31.33 -7.60 6.29
C ILE A 528 -31.98 -8.83 5.62
N VAL A 529 -31.80 -10.03 6.20
CA VAL A 529 -32.40 -11.26 5.70
C VAL A 529 -33.93 -11.16 5.71
N THR A 530 -34.51 -10.65 6.80
CA THR A 530 -35.96 -10.45 6.94
C THR A 530 -36.48 -9.46 5.89
N GLU A 531 -35.80 -8.35 5.67
CA GLU A 531 -36.14 -7.35 4.64
C GLU A 531 -36.16 -7.96 3.23
N TYR A 532 -35.15 -8.75 2.90
CA TYR A 532 -35.07 -9.45 1.60
C TYR A 532 -36.20 -10.47 1.42
N ILE A 533 -36.49 -11.26 2.46
CA ILE A 533 -37.54 -12.30 2.40
C ILE A 533 -38.93 -11.66 2.28
N ILE A 534 -39.23 -10.59 3.05
CA ILE A 534 -40.51 -9.88 2.94
C ILE A 534 -40.67 -9.32 1.53
N THR A 535 -39.64 -8.74 0.96
CA THR A 535 -39.68 -8.22 -0.40
C THR A 535 -39.84 -9.33 -1.45
N ALA A 536 -39.11 -10.45 -1.27
CA ALA A 536 -39.24 -11.61 -2.13
C ALA A 536 -40.63 -12.27 -2.03
N ALA A 537 -41.18 -12.40 -0.81
CA ALA A 537 -42.53 -12.88 -0.58
C ALA A 537 -43.57 -12.01 -1.30
N MET A 538 -43.42 -10.68 -1.26
CA MET A 538 -44.30 -9.80 -1.98
C MET A 538 -44.23 -10.01 -3.51
N LYS A 539 -43.02 -10.11 -4.07
CA LYS A 539 -42.86 -10.41 -5.51
C LYS A 539 -43.48 -11.74 -5.92
N LEU A 540 -43.36 -12.79 -5.08
CA LEU A 540 -43.93 -14.11 -5.32
C LEU A 540 -45.48 -14.08 -5.42
N THR A 541 -46.15 -13.11 -4.77
CA THR A 541 -47.62 -13.05 -4.82
C THR A 541 -48.16 -12.80 -6.25
N THR A 542 -47.32 -12.36 -7.18
CA THR A 542 -47.68 -12.19 -8.61
C THR A 542 -47.15 -13.29 -9.50
N ARG A 543 -46.32 -14.18 -8.96
CA ARG A 543 -45.64 -15.26 -9.69
C ARG A 543 -46.23 -16.66 -9.38
N LEU A 544 -46.88 -16.81 -8.23
CA LEU A 544 -47.55 -18.04 -7.83
C LEU A 544 -48.99 -18.05 -8.38
N SER A 545 -49.47 -19.25 -8.69
CA SER A 545 -50.82 -19.47 -9.22
C SER A 545 -51.82 -19.92 -8.15
N ASP A 546 -51.37 -20.57 -7.06
CA ASP A 546 -52.22 -21.05 -5.98
C ASP A 546 -52.60 -19.92 -5.01
N ALA A 547 -53.87 -19.53 -5.01
CA ALA A 547 -54.39 -18.51 -4.11
C ALA A 547 -54.20 -18.82 -2.62
N ALA A 548 -54.14 -20.11 -2.24
CA ALA A 548 -53.88 -20.51 -0.85
C ALA A 548 -52.45 -20.16 -0.44
N GLN A 549 -51.46 -20.37 -1.33
CA GLN A 549 -50.08 -20.03 -1.05
C GLN A 549 -49.83 -18.51 -1.05
N VAL A 550 -50.53 -17.80 -1.92
CA VAL A 550 -50.51 -16.31 -1.92
C VAL A 550 -51.02 -15.76 -0.59
N GLU A 551 -52.13 -16.32 -0.06
CA GLU A 551 -52.67 -15.89 1.24
C GLU A 551 -51.72 -16.27 2.39
N ARG A 552 -50.99 -17.39 2.31
CA ARG A 552 -49.95 -17.76 3.28
C ARG A 552 -48.81 -16.75 3.27
N LEU A 553 -48.32 -16.36 2.10
CA LEU A 553 -47.29 -15.31 1.97
C LEU A 553 -47.78 -13.99 2.55
N ARG A 554 -49.03 -13.59 2.28
CA ARG A 554 -49.63 -12.37 2.85
C ARG A 554 -49.62 -12.42 4.37
N ARG A 555 -50.07 -13.52 4.99
CA ARG A 555 -50.03 -13.69 6.46
C ARG A 555 -48.63 -13.61 7.03
N LEU A 556 -47.67 -14.21 6.34
CA LEU A 556 -46.27 -14.18 6.73
C LEU A 556 -45.73 -12.74 6.73
N MET A 557 -46.05 -11.90 5.74
CA MET A 557 -45.67 -10.50 5.72
C MET A 557 -46.42 -9.69 6.82
N LEU A 558 -47.73 -9.90 6.99
CA LEU A 558 -48.55 -9.19 7.97
C LEU A 558 -48.10 -9.45 9.42
N SER A 559 -47.52 -10.65 9.70
CA SER A 559 -46.97 -10.94 11.05
C SER A 559 -45.83 -9.99 11.48
N HIS A 560 -45.24 -9.27 10.53
CA HIS A 560 -44.15 -8.32 10.78
C HIS A 560 -44.61 -6.84 10.86
N GLN A 561 -45.93 -6.55 10.80
CA GLN A 561 -46.45 -5.19 10.88
C GLN A 561 -46.20 -4.48 12.23
N THR A 562 -45.90 -5.24 13.27
CA THR A 562 -45.58 -4.74 14.61
C THR A 562 -44.10 -4.96 14.98
N HIS A 563 -43.26 -5.17 13.97
CA HIS A 563 -41.83 -5.41 14.18
C HIS A 563 -41.16 -4.16 14.80
N LEU A 564 -40.16 -4.36 15.66
CA LEU A 564 -39.41 -3.27 16.31
C LEU A 564 -38.56 -2.45 15.35
N ASP A 565 -38.07 -3.11 14.29
CA ASP A 565 -37.33 -2.43 13.24
C ASP A 565 -38.29 -1.72 12.30
N VAL A 566 -38.02 -0.40 12.09
CA VAL A 566 -38.89 0.49 11.32
C VAL A 566 -38.97 0.09 9.84
N GLU A 567 -37.85 -0.35 9.26
CA GLU A 567 -37.79 -0.71 7.83
C GLU A 567 -38.63 -1.97 7.56
N ILE A 568 -38.51 -2.99 8.43
CA ILE A 568 -39.30 -4.23 8.33
C ILE A 568 -40.78 -3.92 8.53
N GLN A 569 -41.12 -3.12 9.54
CA GLN A 569 -42.48 -2.70 9.83
C GLN A 569 -43.08 -1.94 8.64
N GLN A 570 -42.36 -0.97 8.09
CA GLN A 570 -42.82 -0.16 6.96
C GLN A 570 -43.10 -1.03 5.73
N ARG A 571 -42.16 -1.91 5.37
CA ARG A 571 -42.35 -2.85 4.23
C ARG A 571 -43.57 -3.75 4.46
N ALA A 572 -43.75 -4.30 5.65
CA ALA A 572 -44.86 -5.17 5.98
C ALA A 572 -46.22 -4.44 5.86
N VAL A 573 -46.30 -3.19 6.33
CA VAL A 573 -47.53 -2.35 6.23
C VAL A 573 -47.79 -1.93 4.79
N GLU A 574 -46.79 -1.41 4.07
CA GLU A 574 -46.94 -0.96 2.68
C GLU A 574 -47.33 -2.11 1.77
N TYR A 575 -46.68 -3.27 1.88
CA TYR A 575 -46.99 -4.44 1.09
C TYR A 575 -48.35 -5.01 1.43
N GLY A 576 -48.73 -5.00 2.72
CA GLY A 576 -50.09 -5.35 3.14
C GLY A 576 -51.17 -4.49 2.52
N ASN A 577 -50.93 -3.17 2.47
CA ASN A 577 -51.87 -2.21 1.84
C ASN A 577 -51.93 -2.38 0.33
N LEU A 578 -50.85 -2.78 -0.33
CA LEU A 578 -50.80 -2.97 -1.78
C LEU A 578 -51.78 -4.07 -2.29
N PHE A 579 -52.19 -4.99 -1.42
CA PHE A 579 -53.21 -5.98 -1.75
C PHE A 579 -54.60 -5.38 -2.02
N ALA A 580 -54.89 -4.15 -1.52
CA ALA A 580 -56.13 -3.46 -1.83
C ALA A 580 -56.17 -2.94 -3.28
N PHE A 581 -55.05 -2.87 -3.97
CA PHE A 581 -54.85 -2.27 -5.29
C PHE A 581 -54.24 -3.25 -6.29
N ASP A 582 -54.98 -4.28 -6.68
CA ASP A 582 -54.46 -5.41 -7.48
C ASP A 582 -53.80 -5.01 -8.81
N GLN A 583 -54.39 -4.02 -9.51
CA GLN A 583 -53.82 -3.52 -10.78
C GLN A 583 -52.45 -2.85 -10.55
N ILE A 584 -52.36 -2.01 -9.53
CA ILE A 584 -51.11 -1.31 -9.17
C ILE A 584 -50.08 -2.35 -8.71
N ARG A 585 -50.48 -3.33 -7.90
CA ARG A 585 -49.62 -4.39 -7.40
C ARG A 585 -48.95 -5.16 -8.52
N ARG A 586 -49.69 -5.55 -9.56
CA ARG A 586 -49.13 -6.28 -10.72
C ARG A 586 -48.11 -5.46 -11.48
N GLY A 587 -48.40 -4.16 -11.74
CA GLY A 587 -47.48 -3.27 -12.44
C GLY A 587 -46.22 -2.96 -11.66
N VAL A 588 -46.31 -2.73 -10.33
CA VAL A 588 -45.18 -2.46 -9.47
C VAL A 588 -44.27 -3.68 -9.30
N LEU A 589 -44.83 -4.89 -9.33
CA LEU A 589 -44.11 -6.18 -9.11
C LEU A 589 -43.68 -6.84 -10.42
N GLU A 590 -43.71 -6.17 -11.56
CA GLU A 590 -43.12 -6.66 -12.80
C GLU A 590 -41.62 -6.99 -12.58
N LYS A 591 -41.08 -7.90 -13.43
CA LYS A 591 -39.63 -8.25 -13.36
C LYS A 591 -38.78 -7.00 -13.59
N MET A 592 -37.81 -6.80 -12.73
CA MET A 592 -36.90 -5.69 -12.85
C MET A 592 -36.10 -5.79 -14.17
N PRO A 593 -36.00 -4.70 -14.95
CA PRO A 593 -35.09 -4.69 -16.09
C PRO A 593 -33.65 -4.89 -15.64
N PRO A 594 -32.83 -5.59 -16.43
CA PRO A 594 -31.42 -5.78 -16.07
C PRO A 594 -30.75 -4.41 -15.94
N PRO A 595 -29.94 -4.20 -14.89
CA PRO A 595 -29.27 -2.92 -14.66
C PRO A 595 -28.30 -2.62 -15.80
N GLU A 596 -28.28 -1.36 -16.28
CA GLU A 596 -27.35 -0.92 -17.31
C GLU A 596 -25.91 -1.02 -16.82
N ILE A 597 -25.06 -1.69 -17.60
CA ILE A 597 -23.62 -1.81 -17.33
C ILE A 597 -22.96 -0.53 -17.80
N ARG A 598 -22.69 0.42 -16.92
CA ARG A 598 -21.80 1.54 -17.21
C ARG A 598 -20.37 1.00 -17.31
N GLU A 599 -19.64 1.33 -18.39
CA GLU A 599 -18.26 0.87 -18.62
C GLU A 599 -17.30 1.20 -17.47
N SER A 600 -17.55 2.29 -16.73
CA SER A 600 -16.79 2.68 -15.54
C SER A 600 -16.93 1.71 -14.34
N GLN A 601 -17.92 0.83 -14.33
CA GLN A 601 -18.15 -0.17 -13.26
C GLN A 601 -17.58 -1.54 -13.57
N ARG A 602 -16.94 -1.72 -14.73
CA ARG A 602 -16.37 -3.03 -15.13
C ARG A 602 -15.15 -3.47 -14.34
N VAL A 603 -14.60 -2.63 -13.48
CA VAL A 603 -13.33 -2.95 -12.79
C VAL A 603 -13.44 -2.74 -11.29
N LEU A 604 -14.04 -3.72 -10.61
CA LEU A 604 -14.00 -3.83 -9.14
C LEU A 604 -12.56 -4.01 -8.58
N GLY A 605 -11.57 -4.27 -9.41
CA GLY A 605 -10.19 -4.55 -9.02
C GLY A 605 -9.17 -3.42 -9.21
N GLU A 606 -9.46 -2.33 -9.95
CA GLU A 606 -8.45 -1.29 -10.21
C GLU A 606 -8.28 -0.26 -9.09
N ALA A 607 -9.23 -0.15 -8.16
CA ALA A 607 -9.19 0.88 -7.10
C ALA A 607 -8.21 0.57 -5.95
N THR A 608 -7.71 -0.68 -5.81
CA THR A 608 -6.89 -1.08 -4.65
C THR A 608 -5.43 -1.44 -4.96
N THR A 609 -4.98 -1.42 -6.22
CA THR A 609 -3.62 -1.83 -6.59
C THR A 609 -2.77 -0.77 -7.30
N LYS A 610 -3.16 0.49 -7.29
CA LYS A 610 -2.21 1.56 -7.60
C LYS A 610 -1.35 1.88 -6.37
N SER A 611 -0.47 0.96 -6.01
CA SER A 611 0.75 1.29 -5.31
C SER A 611 1.52 2.29 -6.19
N LYS A 612 1.80 3.46 -5.65
CA LYS A 612 2.48 4.59 -6.32
C LYS A 612 3.86 4.27 -6.93
N ARG A 613 4.30 3.01 -6.94
CA ARG A 613 5.62 2.57 -7.40
C ARG A 613 5.67 1.93 -8.80
N THR A 614 4.56 1.46 -9.36
CA THR A 614 4.57 0.80 -10.68
C THR A 614 4.31 1.72 -11.87
N SER A 615 3.92 2.97 -11.66
CA SER A 615 3.64 3.92 -12.74
C SER A 615 4.88 4.62 -13.32
N LYS A 616 6.06 4.55 -12.66
CA LYS A 616 7.30 5.16 -13.18
C LYS A 616 8.08 4.26 -14.15
N ILE A 617 7.87 2.95 -14.14
CA ILE A 617 8.60 2.02 -15.05
C ILE A 617 7.96 1.95 -16.45
N ALA A 618 6.69 2.30 -16.60
CA ALA A 618 5.99 2.28 -17.89
C ALA A 618 6.20 3.53 -18.77
N ALA A 619 6.82 4.59 -18.25
CA ALA A 619 6.88 5.90 -18.91
C ALA A 619 8.11 6.16 -19.77
N LYS A 620 9.10 5.24 -19.85
CA LYS A 620 10.34 5.44 -20.64
C LYS A 620 10.60 4.39 -21.74
N LYS A 621 9.57 3.92 -22.46
CA LYS A 621 9.81 3.29 -23.76
C LYS A 621 9.65 4.31 -24.89
N LYS A 622 10.76 4.78 -25.45
CA LYS A 622 10.78 5.43 -26.77
C LYS A 622 10.35 4.40 -27.82
N PRO A 623 9.37 4.69 -28.70
CA PRO A 623 8.96 3.76 -29.74
C PRO A 623 9.89 3.83 -30.93
N SER A 624 10.31 2.66 -31.42
CA SER A 624 10.73 2.50 -32.79
C SER A 624 9.53 2.71 -33.73
N GLN A 625 9.75 3.47 -34.79
CA GLN A 625 8.77 3.89 -35.78
C GLN A 625 8.12 2.69 -36.47
N THR A 626 6.81 2.58 -36.42
CA THR A 626 5.82 2.36 -37.47
C THR A 626 4.49 1.94 -36.85
N GLY A 627 3.49 2.81 -36.99
CA GLY A 627 2.09 2.53 -36.55
C GLY A 627 1.43 3.77 -35.93
N THR A 628 0.37 4.24 -36.53
CA THR A 628 -0.42 5.41 -36.15
C THR A 628 -0.61 5.63 -34.67
N PRO A 629 -0.33 6.83 -34.10
CA PRO A 629 -0.39 7.08 -32.65
C PRO A 629 -1.82 7.29 -32.15
N PRO A 630 -2.11 6.85 -30.89
CA PRO A 630 -3.27 7.37 -30.17
C PRO A 630 -3.04 8.85 -29.77
N PRO A 631 -4.07 9.67 -29.58
CA PRO A 631 -3.94 11.11 -29.46
C PRO A 631 -3.09 11.50 -28.27
N GLY A 632 -1.96 12.13 -28.54
CA GLY A 632 -1.00 12.66 -27.57
C GLY A 632 -1.66 13.72 -26.69
N GLY A 633 -1.34 13.70 -25.41
CA GLY A 633 -1.83 14.68 -24.46
C GLY A 633 -1.45 16.11 -24.87
N ALA A 634 -2.48 16.95 -25.14
CA ALA A 634 -2.28 18.35 -25.39
C ALA A 634 -1.63 19.02 -24.17
N PRO A 635 -0.78 20.03 -24.35
CA PRO A 635 -0.11 20.72 -23.23
C PRO A 635 -1.14 21.31 -22.27
N THR A 636 -0.86 21.22 -20.98
CA THR A 636 -1.66 21.80 -19.90
C THR A 636 -1.12 23.16 -19.52
N HIS A 637 -2.01 24.16 -19.43
CA HIS A 637 -1.64 25.53 -19.09
C HIS A 637 -2.34 26.01 -17.82
N PRO A 638 -1.66 26.68 -16.90
CA PRO A 638 -2.28 27.21 -15.69
C PRO A 638 -3.26 28.32 -16.05
N ALA A 639 -4.49 28.24 -15.54
CA ALA A 639 -5.51 29.26 -15.73
C ALA A 639 -5.76 30.07 -14.45
N TYR A 640 -5.65 29.46 -13.29
CA TYR A 640 -5.80 30.08 -11.98
C TYR A 640 -5.07 29.27 -10.91
N ASN A 641 -4.42 29.96 -9.96
CA ASN A 641 -3.78 29.32 -8.83
C ASN A 641 -3.69 30.29 -7.65
N LYS A 642 -4.75 30.33 -6.81
CA LYS A 642 -4.81 31.15 -5.59
C LYS A 642 -5.74 30.50 -4.57
N ASN A 643 -5.54 30.82 -3.29
CA ASN A 643 -6.40 30.44 -2.16
C ASN A 643 -6.79 28.95 -2.16
N ASP A 644 -5.79 28.10 -2.39
CA ASP A 644 -5.90 26.64 -2.41
C ASP A 644 -6.73 26.04 -3.57
N LEU A 645 -7.18 26.85 -4.51
CA LEU A 645 -7.79 26.36 -5.75
C LEU A 645 -6.83 26.55 -6.93
N SER A 646 -6.46 25.45 -7.58
CA SER A 646 -5.69 25.42 -8.83
C SER A 646 -6.58 24.97 -9.99
N ILE A 647 -6.56 25.74 -11.10
CA ILE A 647 -7.29 25.38 -12.33
C ILE A 647 -6.30 25.32 -13.48
N MET A 648 -6.24 24.17 -14.15
CA MET A 648 -5.38 23.91 -15.30
C MET A 648 -6.23 23.68 -16.53
N PHE A 649 -5.88 24.29 -17.67
CA PHE A 649 -6.55 24.11 -18.95
C PHE A 649 -5.72 23.23 -19.89
N GLN A 650 -6.36 22.25 -20.49
CA GLN A 650 -5.83 21.45 -21.58
C GLN A 650 -6.63 21.80 -22.85
N VAL A 651 -5.96 22.34 -23.85
CA VAL A 651 -6.61 22.82 -25.08
C VAL A 651 -6.33 21.86 -26.22
N GLN A 652 -7.39 21.34 -26.85
CA GLN A 652 -7.32 20.50 -28.03
C GLN A 652 -8.03 21.19 -29.18
N ARG A 653 -7.30 21.55 -30.24
CA ARG A 653 -7.82 22.26 -31.41
C ARG A 653 -8.20 21.27 -32.51
N SER A 654 -9.35 21.53 -33.17
CA SER A 654 -9.84 20.78 -34.30
C SER A 654 -10.48 21.71 -35.33
N GLY A 655 -9.73 22.20 -36.30
CA GLY A 655 -10.20 23.12 -37.35
C GLY A 655 -10.76 24.42 -36.78
N SER A 656 -12.06 24.65 -36.97
CA SER A 656 -12.77 25.84 -36.49
C SER A 656 -13.27 25.75 -35.04
N THR A 657 -12.93 24.71 -34.32
CA THR A 657 -13.34 24.48 -32.92
C THR A 657 -12.15 24.14 -32.02
N ALA A 658 -12.25 24.51 -30.74
CA ALA A 658 -11.33 24.09 -29.70
C ALA A 658 -12.10 23.51 -28.52
N LEU A 659 -11.67 22.36 -28.03
CA LEU A 659 -12.15 21.75 -26.81
C LEU A 659 -11.16 22.07 -25.69
N ILE A 660 -11.65 22.62 -24.58
CA ILE A 660 -10.87 22.97 -23.41
C ILE A 660 -11.37 22.12 -22.25
N LEU A 661 -10.48 21.32 -21.68
CA LEU A 661 -10.75 20.59 -20.44
C LEU A 661 -10.13 21.37 -19.28
N ALA A 662 -10.99 21.93 -18.42
CA ALA A 662 -10.58 22.57 -17.17
C ALA A 662 -10.50 21.51 -16.07
N ARG A 663 -9.35 21.43 -15.38
CA ARG A 663 -9.14 20.59 -14.20
C ARG A 663 -9.00 21.48 -12.99
N PHE A 664 -9.86 21.27 -12.01
CA PHE A 664 -9.87 21.95 -10.73
C PHE A 664 -9.19 21.03 -9.71
N ARG A 665 -8.33 21.57 -8.88
CA ARG A 665 -7.70 20.84 -7.80
C ARG A 665 -7.67 21.70 -6.54
N ASN A 666 -8.12 21.12 -5.42
CA ASN A 666 -7.90 21.71 -4.12
C ASN A 666 -6.46 21.35 -3.67
N THR A 667 -5.61 22.37 -3.51
CA THR A 667 -4.20 22.22 -3.13
C THR A 667 -3.98 22.19 -1.62
N SER A 668 -4.99 22.55 -0.82
CA SER A 668 -4.97 22.37 0.63
C SER A 668 -5.13 20.90 1.01
N ASN A 669 -4.48 20.48 2.09
CA ASN A 669 -4.67 19.13 2.66
C ASN A 669 -5.75 19.08 3.74
N PHE A 670 -6.25 20.23 4.19
CA PHE A 670 -7.13 20.34 5.36
C PHE A 670 -8.42 21.12 5.10
N ASP A 671 -8.43 22.01 4.14
CA ASP A 671 -9.61 22.86 3.87
C ASP A 671 -10.53 22.25 2.83
N HIS A 672 -11.83 22.38 3.05
CA HIS A 672 -12.88 21.98 2.12
C HIS A 672 -13.32 23.18 1.30
N LEU A 673 -13.40 23.01 -0.02
CA LEU A 673 -13.93 24.01 -0.95
C LEU A 673 -15.32 23.57 -1.43
N SER A 674 -16.35 24.39 -1.20
CA SER A 674 -17.71 24.10 -1.61
C SER A 674 -18.21 25.11 -2.66
N ASN A 675 -19.25 24.73 -3.42
CA ASN A 675 -19.87 25.54 -4.47
C ASN A 675 -18.87 26.05 -5.53
N VAL A 676 -17.91 25.23 -5.92
CA VAL A 676 -16.92 25.60 -6.95
C VAL A 676 -17.62 25.78 -8.30
N THR A 677 -17.50 26.97 -8.89
CA THR A 677 -18.10 27.32 -10.16
C THR A 677 -17.11 28.08 -11.06
N LEU A 678 -17.13 27.76 -12.35
CA LEU A 678 -16.39 28.49 -13.37
C LEU A 678 -17.35 28.88 -14.49
N GLN A 679 -17.43 30.16 -14.76
CA GLN A 679 -18.07 30.73 -15.93
C GLN A 679 -17.01 31.35 -16.84
N ALA A 680 -17.18 31.23 -18.14
CA ALA A 680 -16.21 31.79 -19.09
C ALA A 680 -16.95 32.60 -20.16
N ALA A 681 -16.31 33.64 -20.63
CA ALA A 681 -16.79 34.47 -21.74
C ALA A 681 -15.69 34.55 -22.82
N VAL A 682 -16.16 34.54 -24.10
CA VAL A 682 -15.31 34.64 -25.29
C VAL A 682 -15.60 35.91 -26.07
N PRO A 683 -14.71 36.43 -26.93
CA PRO A 683 -14.96 37.55 -27.84
C PRO A 683 -16.17 37.26 -28.75
N LYS A 684 -16.86 38.34 -29.22
CA LYS A 684 -18.04 38.22 -30.07
C LYS A 684 -17.86 37.43 -31.38
N SER A 685 -16.63 37.24 -31.84
CA SER A 685 -16.25 36.41 -32.99
C SER A 685 -16.26 34.90 -32.72
N GLN A 686 -16.57 34.50 -31.48
CA GLN A 686 -16.57 33.12 -31.04
C GLN A 686 -17.83 32.76 -30.29
N LYS A 687 -18.19 31.47 -30.27
CA LYS A 687 -19.30 30.91 -29.45
C LYS A 687 -18.71 29.95 -28.44
N LEU A 688 -19.16 30.04 -27.20
CA LEU A 688 -18.78 29.16 -26.10
C LEU A 688 -19.97 28.27 -25.71
N GLN A 689 -19.68 26.98 -25.57
CA GLN A 689 -20.55 26.02 -24.89
C GLN A 689 -19.82 25.54 -23.64
N LEU A 690 -20.45 25.67 -22.48
CA LEU A 690 -19.91 25.30 -21.18
C LEU A 690 -20.75 24.16 -20.60
N GLN A 691 -20.11 23.08 -20.18
CA GLN A 691 -20.74 22.01 -19.43
C GLN A 691 -20.70 22.30 -17.92
N ALA A 692 -21.52 21.62 -17.14
CA ALA A 692 -21.41 21.71 -15.66
C ALA A 692 -20.12 21.10 -15.16
N ILE A 693 -19.63 21.58 -14.02
CA ILE A 693 -18.49 20.97 -13.32
C ILE A 693 -18.88 19.59 -12.79
N SER A 694 -17.95 18.63 -12.84
CA SER A 694 -18.21 17.24 -12.44
C SER A 694 -18.50 17.08 -10.94
N ASN A 695 -17.90 17.92 -10.10
CA ASN A 695 -18.17 18.00 -8.67
C ASN A 695 -17.90 19.43 -8.18
N GLY A 696 -18.87 20.06 -7.55
CA GLY A 696 -18.76 21.41 -6.98
C GLY A 696 -18.19 21.42 -5.55
N GLU A 697 -17.93 20.26 -4.97
CA GLU A 697 -17.39 20.08 -3.63
C GLU A 697 -16.03 19.38 -3.71
N LEU A 698 -14.98 20.01 -3.21
CA LEU A 698 -13.60 19.52 -3.31
C LEU A 698 -12.97 19.45 -1.91
N ASP A 699 -12.81 18.22 -1.41
CA ASP A 699 -12.00 17.95 -0.24
C ASP A 699 -10.51 18.14 -0.55
N GLY A 700 -9.68 18.18 0.49
CA GLY A 700 -8.23 18.35 0.36
C GLY A 700 -7.59 17.37 -0.64
N GLY A 701 -6.95 17.89 -1.67
CA GLY A 701 -6.29 17.10 -2.71
C GLY A 701 -7.22 16.53 -3.80
N GLN A 702 -8.54 16.72 -3.72
CA GLN A 702 -9.49 16.24 -4.74
C GLN A 702 -9.45 17.07 -6.02
N GLU A 703 -9.85 16.44 -7.12
CA GLU A 703 -9.92 17.04 -8.45
C GLU A 703 -11.34 16.95 -9.04
N ALA A 704 -11.74 18.01 -9.76
CA ALA A 704 -12.94 18.02 -10.60
C ALA A 704 -12.61 18.48 -12.01
N THR A 705 -13.49 18.21 -12.95
CA THR A 705 -13.29 18.57 -14.36
C THR A 705 -14.52 19.28 -14.94
N GLN A 706 -14.28 20.15 -15.91
CA GLN A 706 -15.33 20.83 -16.66
C GLN A 706 -14.91 20.96 -18.12
N GLN A 707 -15.79 20.66 -19.04
CA GLN A 707 -15.51 20.79 -20.47
C GLN A 707 -16.13 22.08 -21.04
N MET A 708 -15.32 22.73 -21.88
CA MET A 708 -15.74 23.94 -22.63
C MET A 708 -15.42 23.73 -24.10
N ARG A 709 -16.37 24.10 -24.98
CA ARG A 709 -16.14 24.07 -26.42
C ARG A 709 -16.26 25.51 -26.98
N VAL A 710 -15.18 25.95 -27.61
CA VAL A 710 -15.10 27.25 -28.28
C VAL A 710 -15.16 27.00 -29.79
N ALA A 711 -16.05 27.68 -30.50
CA ALA A 711 -16.19 27.61 -31.95
C ALA A 711 -16.10 29.02 -32.56
N ALA A 712 -15.46 29.16 -33.71
CA ALA A 712 -15.47 30.41 -34.46
C ALA A 712 -16.86 30.64 -35.10
N VAL A 713 -17.34 31.87 -35.07
CA VAL A 713 -18.63 32.25 -35.74
C VAL A 713 -18.46 32.26 -37.26
N SER A 714 -17.28 32.66 -37.76
CA SER A 714 -16.94 32.65 -39.18
C SER A 714 -15.43 32.49 -39.31
N GLY A 715 -14.97 31.57 -40.21
CA GLY A 715 -13.58 31.32 -40.49
C GLY A 715 -12.89 30.41 -39.45
N ALA A 716 -11.57 30.55 -39.28
CA ALA A 716 -10.77 29.79 -38.36
C ALA A 716 -10.67 30.43 -36.95
N LEU A 717 -10.44 29.65 -35.93
CA LEU A 717 -10.11 30.16 -34.59
C LEU A 717 -8.81 30.97 -34.61
N PRO A 718 -8.72 32.04 -33.77
CA PRO A 718 -7.47 32.79 -33.66
C PRO A 718 -6.30 31.92 -33.17
N PRO A 719 -5.05 32.28 -33.50
CA PRO A 719 -3.90 31.47 -33.12
C PRO A 719 -3.73 31.33 -31.59
N LYS A 720 -4.27 32.29 -30.80
CA LYS A 720 -4.35 32.21 -29.34
C LYS A 720 -5.77 32.48 -28.88
N LEU A 721 -6.31 31.58 -28.05
CA LEU A 721 -7.60 31.77 -27.39
C LEU A 721 -7.48 32.78 -26.26
N ARG A 722 -8.53 33.61 -26.11
CA ARG A 722 -8.67 34.55 -24.99
C ARG A 722 -10.00 34.28 -24.31
N LEU A 723 -9.96 34.06 -23.02
CA LEU A 723 -11.13 33.79 -22.19
C LEU A 723 -11.14 34.73 -21.00
N ARG A 724 -12.31 35.27 -20.69
CA ARG A 724 -12.53 35.94 -19.40
C ARG A 724 -13.26 34.98 -18.49
N LEU A 725 -12.61 34.61 -17.38
CA LEU A 725 -13.06 33.62 -16.43
C LEU A 725 -13.64 34.32 -15.19
N LYS A 726 -14.81 33.85 -14.74
CA LYS A 726 -15.38 34.22 -13.45
C LYS A 726 -15.43 32.95 -12.60
N ILE A 727 -14.65 32.94 -11.52
CA ILE A 727 -14.44 31.79 -10.62
C ILE A 727 -15.15 32.13 -9.31
N GLY A 728 -15.96 31.22 -8.81
CA GLY A 728 -16.64 31.36 -7.52
C GLY A 728 -16.50 30.07 -6.71
N TYR A 729 -16.26 30.18 -5.43
CA TYR A 729 -16.24 29.07 -4.48
C TYR A 729 -16.38 29.58 -3.05
N GLN A 730 -16.71 28.70 -2.12
CA GLN A 730 -16.74 28.98 -0.68
C GLN A 730 -15.56 28.25 0.00
N LYS A 731 -14.82 28.98 0.84
CA LYS A 731 -13.77 28.45 1.69
C LYS A 731 -14.05 28.85 3.14
N ASN A 732 -14.17 27.89 4.04
CA ASN A 732 -14.45 28.10 5.49
C ASN A 732 -15.66 29.03 5.76
N GLY A 733 -16.70 28.97 4.89
CA GLY A 733 -17.89 29.79 5.01
C GLY A 733 -17.79 31.19 4.34
N GLU A 734 -16.62 31.58 3.83
CA GLU A 734 -16.46 32.82 3.08
C GLU A 734 -16.63 32.58 1.58
N ASN A 735 -17.43 33.44 0.92
CA ASN A 735 -17.64 33.42 -0.52
C ASN A 735 -16.47 34.15 -1.22
N VAL A 736 -15.71 33.44 -2.05
CA VAL A 736 -14.67 34.00 -2.90
C VAL A 736 -15.19 34.10 -4.33
N GLN A 737 -15.13 35.29 -4.92
CA GLN A 737 -15.42 35.51 -6.35
C GLN A 737 -14.28 36.30 -6.97
N GLU A 738 -13.64 35.70 -8.00
CA GLU A 738 -12.56 36.34 -8.74
C GLU A 738 -12.84 36.34 -10.25
N GLN A 739 -12.36 37.36 -10.93
CA GLN A 739 -12.40 37.45 -12.38
C GLN A 739 -10.97 37.52 -12.93
N VAL A 740 -10.66 36.65 -13.88
CA VAL A 740 -9.32 36.51 -14.46
C VAL A 740 -9.40 36.46 -15.97
N ASP A 741 -8.59 37.25 -16.65
CA ASP A 741 -8.44 37.16 -18.11
C ASP A 741 -7.30 36.15 -18.42
N TRP A 742 -7.65 35.07 -19.11
CA TRP A 742 -6.68 34.04 -19.51
C TRP A 742 -6.44 34.11 -21.02
N SER A 743 -5.16 33.99 -21.39
CA SER A 743 -4.73 33.86 -22.79
C SER A 743 -3.90 32.58 -22.95
N GLU A 744 -4.15 31.85 -24.03
CA GLU A 744 -3.39 30.65 -24.35
C GLU A 744 -1.91 30.99 -24.52
N PRO A 745 -0.99 30.35 -23.78
CA PRO A 745 0.46 30.55 -23.95
C PRO A 745 0.94 30.20 -25.35
N SER A 746 2.07 30.74 -25.74
CA SER A 746 2.63 30.57 -27.11
C SER A 746 3.29 29.22 -27.27
#